data_8a106aac2706bf7ca7d3f34bff436ae8
#
_entry.id   8a106aac2706bf7ca7d3f34bff436ae8
#
_cell.length_a   1.000
_cell.length_b   1.000
_cell.length_c   1.000
_cell.angle_alpha   90.00
_cell.angle_beta   90.00
_cell.angle_gamma   90.00
#
_symmetry.space_group_name_H-M   'P 1'
#
loop_
_entity.id
_entity.type
_entity.pdbx_description
1 polymer ?
#
loop_
_entity_poly.entity_id
_entity_poly.type
_entity_poly.pdbx_seq_one_letter_code
_entity_poly.pdbx_strand_id
1 'polypeptide(L)'
;MYQQIVLMPERLPRLARRALYYSCALGLLFSALPRPAFAQNTPTSHALAAPDYKLLPPGTGRDLTIKVCSHCHSPEVSASKRLTPQQWYDLVQVMAARGAVATDPQFDEITRYLARSFPAPNGPTAPAPSASAPGAAPPTSPEAPAAPVADGGIAETGPFDRAGNWPVVGGDPAGMRYSTLTQITPANVSKLRVAWVYHMKPANSVSSLQGQPGFNFIKYHPSEDQPLVIGPTMYVATPYSQIVALDSATGRLIWKFNIPGGDQCSLRGASYWPGDASHPPAIIFGTRGGRLYSISAATGRINTEFGNNGSVNLKTPEVMTSGMDKPYSLPSPPVIYKDLIITGAGTGEGPGGLNGGIGPAGDTRAWDARTGKLVWTFHSVPRPGETGHDTWGGDSWKNRSGVNVWGYMSVDAARGIVYMPFGAPNNDRVGVDRPGKNLFGSSVVAADAATGRLLWYFQIVHHDIWDYDAEAPPTLISVHRNGRTIPAVVVVNKTGLMFILNRLTGKPIFGVKERPVPSSNVPGEHAWPTQPFPVTPPPLSEDTITDADLYNKTPALKEFCEKYVHDNNMYLSPVPYTPPRYNQYSVTLPGTHGGVNYYGGAFDPRLGLYVVNVNNLGQPMRIVRNPDGSYSNSGPLAGYTRFWDVKDHLPCTPLPWGQLVAVNVNTGKIAWRSTLGVTDILPKGKQNTGRPGLGGPILTASGLTFIGATDDARFRAFDTRTGREIWTVRLPAAAEAIPVTYSDAHGKQYVAIVATGGGLVGAPLLSDSVIAYALPQ
;
A
#
# COMPACT_ATOMS: atom_id res chain seq x y z
N MET A 1 -34.02 -48.36 24.14
CA MET A 1 -33.66 -49.46 25.04
C MET A 1 -32.29 -49.17 25.57
N TYR A 2 -32.27 -48.75 26.77
CA TYR A 2 -31.55 -49.14 27.97
C TYR A 2 -30.04 -48.96 27.86
N GLN A 3 -29.52 -47.99 28.51
CA GLN A 3 -29.22 -47.82 29.95
C GLN A 3 -27.78 -48.29 30.22
N GLN A 4 -26.90 -47.35 30.63
CA GLN A 4 -26.58 -46.98 32.03
C GLN A 4 -25.57 -47.99 32.62
N ILE A 5 -24.60 -47.69 33.37
CA ILE A 5 -24.34 -46.87 34.55
C ILE A 5 -22.90 -47.18 34.97
N VAL A 6 -22.05 -46.24 35.30
CA VAL A 6 -21.70 -45.71 36.64
C VAL A 6 -20.43 -46.31 37.30
N LEU A 7 -19.56 -45.50 37.71
CA LEU A 7 -18.94 -45.09 38.96
C LEU A 7 -17.41 -45.27 39.09
N MET A 8 -16.79 -44.18 39.46
CA MET A 8 -15.58 -44.02 40.29
C MET A 8 -15.74 -44.78 41.65
N PRO A 9 -14.77 -44.88 42.58
CA PRO A 9 -13.73 -43.88 42.93
C PRO A 9 -12.43 -44.42 43.59
N GLU A 10 -11.56 -43.43 44.01
CA GLU A 10 -10.70 -43.40 45.23
C GLU A 10 -9.36 -44.12 45.17
N ARG A 11 -8.23 -43.69 45.70
CA ARG A 11 -7.76 -42.69 46.70
C ARG A 11 -6.25 -42.58 46.65
N LEU A 12 -5.80 -41.45 47.01
CA LEU A 12 -4.42 -41.15 47.45
C LEU A 12 -4.05 -41.89 48.75
N PRO A 13 -2.70 -41.99 49.10
CA PRO A 13 -2.28 -41.08 50.15
C PRO A 13 -0.84 -40.46 50.02
N ARG A 14 -0.75 -39.35 50.70
CA ARG A 14 0.44 -38.51 51.03
C ARG A 14 1.40 -39.23 51.97
N LEU A 15 2.70 -38.73 51.90
CA LEU A 15 3.58 -38.47 53.08
C LEU A 15 4.92 -37.94 52.49
N ALA A 16 5.30 -36.76 52.63
CA ALA A 16 5.64 -35.87 53.75
C ALA A 16 7.12 -35.95 54.20
N ARG A 17 7.81 -34.84 53.94
CA ARG A 17 8.66 -34.05 54.84
C ARG A 17 10.14 -34.32 55.05
N ARG A 18 10.89 -33.21 54.96
CA ARG A 18 12.02 -32.66 55.75
C ARG A 18 13.40 -32.90 55.14
N ALA A 19 14.11 -31.90 54.70
CA ALA A 19 14.79 -30.77 55.34
C ALA A 19 16.16 -31.17 55.96
N LEU A 20 17.24 -30.60 55.58
CA LEU A 20 18.01 -29.60 56.34
C LEU A 20 19.38 -29.30 55.70
N TYR A 21 19.69 -28.04 55.75
CA TYR A 21 21.02 -27.39 55.68
C TYR A 21 22.21 -28.20 56.18
N TYR A 22 23.40 -28.01 55.58
CA TYR A 22 24.62 -27.54 56.30
C TYR A 22 25.70 -27.06 55.33
N SER A 23 26.21 -25.88 55.64
CA SER A 23 27.42 -25.24 55.12
C SER A 23 28.67 -25.94 55.73
N CYS A 24 29.82 -25.86 55.04
CA CYS A 24 31.05 -25.25 55.48
C CYS A 24 32.28 -25.75 54.73
N ALA A 25 33.10 -24.79 54.44
CA ALA A 25 34.44 -24.76 53.92
C ALA A 25 35.45 -25.77 54.52
N LEU A 26 36.47 -26.12 53.74
CA LEU A 26 37.94 -26.36 53.98
C LEU A 26 38.42 -27.00 52.65
N GLY A 27 39.37 -26.58 51.91
CA GLY A 27 40.67 -26.05 52.27
C GLY A 27 41.78 -26.96 51.77
N LEU A 28 42.46 -26.53 50.67
CA LEU A 28 43.91 -26.75 50.41
C LEU A 28 44.44 -28.12 49.94
N LEU A 29 45.21 -28.03 48.84
CA LEU A 29 46.37 -28.81 48.42
C LEU A 29 46.11 -30.20 47.79
N PHE A 30 46.34 -30.27 46.44
CA PHE A 30 47.38 -31.17 45.91
C PHE A 30 47.68 -30.88 44.42
N SER A 31 48.96 -30.55 44.23
CA SER A 31 49.92 -30.90 43.16
C SER A 31 49.48 -30.85 41.66
N ALA A 32 50.30 -30.08 40.98
CA ALA A 32 50.47 -29.92 39.57
C ALA A 32 50.73 -31.21 38.76
N LEU A 33 49.97 -31.40 37.66
CA LEU A 33 50.40 -32.13 36.45
C LEU A 33 50.06 -31.31 35.28
N PRO A 34 50.87 -31.25 34.20
CA PRO A 34 50.66 -30.35 33.07
C PRO A 34 49.55 -30.88 32.18
N ARG A 35 48.53 -30.05 31.94
CA ARG A 35 47.54 -30.25 30.87
C ARG A 35 48.10 -29.77 29.54
N PRO A 36 47.88 -30.48 28.41
CA PRO A 36 48.26 -29.98 27.09
C PRO A 36 47.45 -28.72 26.78
N ALA A 37 48.12 -27.71 26.25
CA ALA A 37 47.53 -26.48 25.77
C ALA A 37 46.60 -26.79 24.58
N PHE A 38 45.31 -26.77 24.80
CA PHE A 38 44.36 -26.56 23.70
C PHE A 38 44.48 -25.08 23.30
N ALA A 39 45.01 -24.89 22.10
CA ALA A 39 44.97 -23.60 21.44
C ALA A 39 43.49 -23.13 21.40
N GLN A 40 43.20 -22.03 22.08
CA GLN A 40 41.96 -21.28 21.85
C GLN A 40 42.06 -20.67 20.45
N ASN A 41 41.48 -21.37 19.48
CA ASN A 41 41.08 -20.71 18.22
C ASN A 41 39.97 -19.73 18.57
N THR A 42 40.32 -18.48 18.80
CA THR A 42 39.42 -17.35 18.61
C THR A 42 38.92 -17.43 17.18
N PRO A 43 37.60 -17.50 16.94
CA PRO A 43 37.11 -17.35 15.56
C PRO A 43 37.47 -15.93 15.14
N THR A 44 38.47 -15.80 14.27
CA THR A 44 38.63 -14.60 13.45
C THR A 44 37.28 -14.40 12.74
N SER A 45 36.62 -13.32 13.12
CA SER A 45 35.48 -12.83 12.35
C SER A 45 35.98 -12.53 10.93
N HIS A 46 35.79 -13.49 10.05
CA HIS A 46 35.83 -13.19 8.63
C HIS A 46 34.65 -12.23 8.38
N ALA A 47 34.95 -10.93 8.35
CA ALA A 47 34.06 -9.96 7.76
C ALA A 47 33.80 -10.48 6.34
N LEU A 48 32.58 -10.94 6.08
CA LEU A 48 32.14 -11.34 4.77
C LEU A 48 32.41 -10.15 3.86
N ALA A 49 33.19 -10.35 2.80
CA ALA A 49 33.45 -9.32 1.81
C ALA A 49 32.11 -8.80 1.33
N ALA A 50 31.91 -7.48 1.41
CA ALA A 50 30.70 -6.83 0.89
C ALA A 50 30.48 -7.28 -0.57
N PRO A 51 29.21 -7.50 -0.99
CA PRO A 51 28.93 -7.91 -2.36
C PRO A 51 29.62 -6.97 -3.35
N ASP A 52 30.42 -7.53 -4.27
CA ASP A 52 31.07 -6.75 -5.31
C ASP A 52 30.05 -6.39 -6.39
N TYR A 53 29.43 -5.23 -6.24
CA TYR A 53 28.45 -4.68 -7.20
C TYR A 53 29.16 -4.23 -8.48
N LYS A 54 29.54 -5.17 -9.35
CA LYS A 54 30.38 -4.97 -10.56
C LYS A 54 29.76 -4.04 -11.60
N LEU A 55 28.42 -3.96 -11.63
CA LEU A 55 27.71 -3.11 -12.60
C LEU A 55 27.64 -1.62 -12.15
N LEU A 56 28.05 -1.31 -10.93
CA LEU A 56 28.13 0.07 -10.44
C LEU A 56 29.57 0.61 -10.65
N PRO A 57 29.79 1.56 -11.57
CA PRO A 57 31.12 2.13 -11.79
C PRO A 57 31.71 2.76 -10.53
N PRO A 58 33.05 2.73 -10.35
CA PRO A 58 33.68 3.42 -9.23
C PRO A 58 33.48 4.94 -9.36
N GLY A 59 33.34 5.61 -8.22
CA GLY A 59 33.15 7.07 -8.19
C GLY A 59 32.50 7.56 -6.90
N THR A 60 32.60 8.88 -6.67
CA THR A 60 31.98 9.54 -5.50
C THR A 60 30.48 9.28 -5.48
N GLY A 61 29.96 8.78 -4.35
CA GLY A 61 28.56 8.44 -4.16
C GLY A 61 28.23 6.95 -4.42
N ARG A 62 29.19 6.13 -4.95
CA ARG A 62 28.99 4.70 -5.16
C ARG A 62 28.64 3.97 -3.85
N ASP A 63 29.48 4.10 -2.85
CA ASP A 63 29.33 3.39 -1.58
C ASP A 63 28.08 3.84 -0.83
N LEU A 64 27.77 5.13 -0.92
CA LEU A 64 26.53 5.67 -0.36
C LEU A 64 25.30 5.10 -1.12
N THR A 65 25.37 5.00 -2.45
CA THR A 65 24.33 4.38 -3.26
C THR A 65 24.15 2.92 -2.88
N ILE A 66 25.23 2.17 -2.75
CA ILE A 66 25.19 0.78 -2.28
C ILE A 66 24.55 0.72 -0.88
N LYS A 67 25.05 1.50 0.06
CA LYS A 67 24.55 1.52 1.44
C LYS A 67 23.05 1.81 1.53
N VAL A 68 22.55 2.80 0.80
CA VAL A 68 21.16 3.24 0.89
C VAL A 68 20.22 2.34 0.06
N CYS A 69 20.61 2.00 -1.17
CA CYS A 69 19.72 1.27 -2.08
C CYS A 69 19.68 -0.23 -1.80
N SER A 70 20.76 -0.83 -1.25
CA SER A 70 20.81 -2.27 -0.95
C SER A 70 19.87 -2.70 0.19
N HIS A 71 19.29 -1.75 0.93
CA HIS A 71 18.28 -2.06 1.94
C HIS A 71 16.96 -2.58 1.36
N CYS A 72 16.68 -2.28 0.09
CA CYS A 72 15.42 -2.64 -0.54
C CYS A 72 15.57 -3.53 -1.78
N HIS A 73 16.66 -3.40 -2.52
CA HIS A 73 16.96 -4.18 -3.73
C HIS A 73 18.43 -4.04 -4.11
N SER A 74 18.91 -4.85 -5.06
CA SER A 74 20.25 -4.68 -5.60
C SER A 74 20.39 -3.29 -6.22
N PRO A 75 21.36 -2.46 -5.81
CA PRO A 75 21.61 -1.14 -6.42
C PRO A 75 22.02 -1.25 -7.89
N GLU A 76 22.41 -2.42 -8.38
CA GLU A 76 22.72 -2.69 -9.79
C GLU A 76 21.52 -2.57 -10.73
N VAL A 77 20.29 -2.57 -10.20
CA VAL A 77 19.08 -2.22 -10.97
C VAL A 77 19.24 -0.87 -11.68
N SER A 78 20.00 0.05 -11.09
CA SER A 78 20.33 1.33 -11.70
C SER A 78 21.17 1.21 -12.99
N ALA A 79 21.97 0.15 -13.11
CA ALA A 79 22.85 -0.05 -14.28
C ALA A 79 22.08 -0.35 -15.56
N SER A 80 20.84 -0.80 -15.49
CA SER A 80 19.97 -1.01 -16.67
C SER A 80 19.30 0.27 -17.18
N LYS A 81 19.36 1.37 -16.42
CA LYS A 81 18.67 2.61 -16.74
C LYS A 81 19.62 3.63 -17.37
N ARG A 82 19.08 4.44 -18.27
CA ARG A 82 19.78 5.58 -18.88
C ARG A 82 18.85 6.78 -18.81
N LEU A 83 19.04 7.61 -17.79
CA LEU A 83 18.09 8.67 -17.43
C LEU A 83 18.79 10.05 -17.44
N THR A 84 18.00 11.09 -17.68
CA THR A 84 18.46 12.48 -17.49
C THR A 84 18.72 12.75 -16.00
N PRO A 85 19.48 13.78 -15.63
CA PRO A 85 19.67 14.14 -14.23
C PRO A 85 18.36 14.35 -13.47
N GLN A 86 17.35 14.96 -14.09
CA GLN A 86 16.02 15.14 -13.49
C GLN A 86 15.33 13.80 -13.25
N GLN A 87 15.32 12.91 -14.23
CA GLN A 87 14.71 11.59 -14.09
C GLN A 87 15.41 10.74 -13.02
N TRP A 88 16.73 10.86 -12.87
CA TRP A 88 17.46 10.22 -11.77
C TRP A 88 17.05 10.78 -10.41
N TYR A 89 16.94 12.11 -10.33
CA TYR A 89 16.46 12.77 -9.13
C TYR A 89 15.05 12.27 -8.76
N ASP A 90 14.11 12.27 -9.71
CA ASP A 90 12.74 11.84 -9.50
C ASP A 90 12.69 10.37 -9.02
N LEU A 91 13.49 9.49 -9.64
CA LEU A 91 13.59 8.10 -9.23
C LEU A 91 14.13 7.96 -7.80
N VAL A 92 15.16 8.71 -7.43
CA VAL A 92 15.72 8.70 -6.08
C VAL A 92 14.69 9.21 -5.06
N GLN A 93 13.92 10.27 -5.39
CA GLN A 93 12.84 10.75 -4.54
C GLN A 93 11.72 9.72 -4.38
N VAL A 94 11.39 8.98 -5.43
CA VAL A 94 10.46 7.84 -5.36
C VAL A 94 10.98 6.77 -4.39
N MET A 95 12.28 6.45 -4.44
CA MET A 95 12.87 5.49 -3.51
C MET A 95 12.88 6.02 -2.07
N ALA A 96 13.17 7.31 -1.88
CA ALA A 96 13.03 7.98 -0.59
C ALA A 96 11.58 7.89 -0.07
N ALA A 97 10.61 8.17 -0.93
CA ALA A 97 9.19 8.05 -0.61
C ALA A 97 8.76 6.62 -0.22
N ARG A 98 9.47 5.61 -0.69
CA ARG A 98 9.26 4.19 -0.36
C ARG A 98 10.02 3.68 0.85
N GLY A 99 10.70 4.55 1.57
CA GLY A 99 11.40 4.17 2.80
C GLY A 99 12.92 4.05 2.69
N ALA A 100 13.54 4.41 1.56
CA ALA A 100 14.99 4.54 1.55
C ALA A 100 15.41 5.63 2.55
N VAL A 101 16.31 5.29 3.48
CA VAL A 101 16.70 6.16 4.59
C VAL A 101 18.04 6.83 4.27
N ALA A 102 18.01 8.12 4.02
CA ALA A 102 19.17 8.98 3.88
C ALA A 102 18.77 10.44 4.15
N THR A 103 19.73 11.30 4.41
CA THR A 103 19.48 12.75 4.47
C THR A 103 19.32 13.32 3.06
N ASP A 104 18.70 14.50 2.94
CA ASP A 104 18.56 15.17 1.64
C ASP A 104 19.90 15.38 0.91
N PRO A 105 21.00 15.83 1.57
CA PRO A 105 22.31 15.90 0.91
C PRO A 105 22.84 14.55 0.41
N GLN A 106 22.54 13.46 1.14
CA GLN A 106 22.91 12.10 0.72
C GLN A 106 22.10 11.63 -0.49
N PHE A 107 20.80 11.89 -0.55
CA PHE A 107 20.00 11.62 -1.74
C PHE A 107 20.47 12.43 -2.96
N ASP A 108 20.88 13.67 -2.75
CA ASP A 108 21.46 14.49 -3.80
C ASP A 108 22.81 13.92 -4.29
N GLU A 109 23.64 13.37 -3.40
CA GLU A 109 24.89 12.71 -3.77
C GLU A 109 24.66 11.43 -4.57
N ILE A 110 23.68 10.61 -4.16
CA ILE A 110 23.24 9.42 -4.89
C ILE A 110 22.75 9.81 -6.29
N THR A 111 21.93 10.83 -6.39
CA THR A 111 21.42 11.35 -7.67
C THR A 111 22.56 11.75 -8.61
N ARG A 112 23.54 12.49 -8.09
CA ARG A 112 24.74 12.91 -8.87
C ARG A 112 25.55 11.72 -9.35
N TYR A 113 25.73 10.72 -8.48
CA TYR A 113 26.45 9.50 -8.85
C TYR A 113 25.71 8.75 -9.98
N LEU A 114 24.40 8.51 -9.83
CA LEU A 114 23.62 7.78 -10.82
C LEU A 114 23.54 8.52 -12.16
N ALA A 115 23.33 9.83 -12.15
CA ALA A 115 23.27 10.65 -13.36
C ALA A 115 24.59 10.67 -14.15
N ARG A 116 25.74 10.65 -13.46
CA ARG A 116 27.05 10.56 -14.12
C ARG A 116 27.38 9.16 -14.62
N SER A 117 27.00 8.14 -13.83
CA SER A 117 27.33 6.75 -14.14
C SER A 117 26.43 6.16 -15.24
N PHE A 118 25.19 6.64 -15.35
CA PHE A 118 24.17 6.09 -16.25
C PHE A 118 23.37 7.22 -16.95
N PRO A 119 24.03 8.09 -17.74
CA PRO A 119 23.37 9.22 -18.40
C PRO A 119 22.43 8.74 -19.51
N ALA A 120 21.38 9.56 -19.78
CA ALA A 120 20.54 9.37 -20.96
C ALA A 120 21.37 9.52 -22.25
N PRO A 121 21.08 8.75 -23.30
CA PRO A 121 21.65 9.01 -24.63
C PRO A 121 21.27 10.43 -25.08
N ASN A 122 22.19 11.16 -25.70
CA ASN A 122 21.93 12.49 -26.23
C ASN A 122 20.84 12.42 -27.32
N GLY A 123 19.61 12.80 -26.96
CA GLY A 123 18.47 12.92 -27.85
C GLY A 123 17.86 14.33 -27.75
N PRO A 124 17.20 14.83 -28.79
CA PRO A 124 16.69 16.19 -28.85
C PRO A 124 15.60 16.45 -27.81
N THR A 125 15.60 17.66 -27.26
CA THR A 125 14.57 18.19 -26.37
C THR A 125 13.19 18.13 -27.03
N ALA A 126 12.22 17.55 -26.32
CA ALA A 126 10.83 17.46 -26.77
C ALA A 126 10.18 18.83 -26.88
N PRO A 127 9.38 19.08 -27.93
CA PRO A 127 8.62 20.32 -28.06
C PRO A 127 7.38 20.35 -27.15
N ALA A 128 6.98 21.55 -26.77
CA ALA A 128 5.82 21.85 -25.95
C ALA A 128 4.51 21.37 -26.58
N PRO A 129 3.49 20.99 -25.79
CA PRO A 129 2.25 20.42 -26.33
C PRO A 129 1.37 21.48 -26.95
N SER A 130 0.90 21.20 -28.18
CA SER A 130 -0.18 21.95 -28.82
C SER A 130 -1.54 21.36 -28.45
N ALA A 131 -2.52 22.25 -28.35
CA ALA A 131 -3.88 21.97 -27.91
C ALA A 131 -4.76 21.31 -28.99
N SER A 132 -5.68 20.49 -28.54
CA SER A 132 -7.02 20.18 -29.00
C SER A 132 -7.30 19.46 -30.31
N ALA A 133 -8.21 18.49 -30.24
CA ALA A 133 -9.53 18.52 -30.91
C ALA A 133 -10.37 17.27 -30.57
N PRO A 134 -11.70 17.31 -30.77
CA PRO A 134 -12.65 16.43 -30.08
C PRO A 134 -13.14 15.25 -30.94
N GLY A 135 -13.67 14.23 -30.24
CA GLY A 135 -14.74 13.39 -30.72
C GLY A 135 -14.38 12.08 -31.40
N ALA A 136 -14.68 10.99 -30.72
CA ALA A 136 -14.97 9.71 -31.35
C ALA A 136 -16.25 9.13 -30.75
N ALA A 137 -17.10 8.55 -31.63
CA ALA A 137 -18.42 8.03 -31.35
C ALA A 137 -18.46 6.81 -30.42
N PRO A 138 -19.59 6.56 -29.73
CA PRO A 138 -19.69 5.56 -28.68
C PRO A 138 -19.90 4.14 -29.22
N PRO A 139 -19.48 3.13 -28.47
CA PRO A 139 -19.93 1.76 -28.70
C PRO A 139 -21.33 1.52 -28.14
N THR A 140 -22.01 0.57 -28.71
CA THR A 140 -23.41 0.16 -28.50
C THR A 140 -23.71 -0.20 -27.03
N SER A 141 -24.91 0.24 -26.60
CA SER A 141 -25.44 0.09 -25.24
C SER A 141 -25.67 -1.36 -24.81
N PRO A 142 -25.34 -1.70 -23.57
CA PRO A 142 -25.90 -2.86 -22.89
C PRO A 142 -27.27 -2.54 -22.24
N GLU A 143 -28.05 -3.58 -22.06
CA GLU A 143 -29.39 -3.67 -21.50
C GLU A 143 -29.58 -2.88 -20.19
N ALA A 144 -30.72 -2.23 -20.04
CA ALA A 144 -31.05 -1.34 -18.94
C ALA A 144 -31.02 -2.04 -17.58
N PRO A 145 -30.41 -1.43 -16.54
CA PRO A 145 -30.41 -1.99 -15.20
C PRO A 145 -31.78 -1.84 -14.51
N ALA A 146 -32.08 -2.82 -13.66
CA ALA A 146 -33.28 -2.84 -12.83
C ALA A 146 -33.44 -1.60 -11.93
N ALA A 147 -34.68 -1.26 -11.58
CA ALA A 147 -35.05 -0.11 -10.76
C ALA A 147 -34.29 -0.03 -9.42
N PRO A 148 -34.07 1.17 -8.87
CA PRO A 148 -33.35 1.34 -7.62
C PRO A 148 -34.08 0.66 -6.47
N VAL A 149 -33.34 -0.16 -5.71
CA VAL A 149 -33.81 -0.77 -4.46
C VAL A 149 -33.81 0.32 -3.38
N ALA A 150 -34.92 0.42 -2.65
CA ALA A 150 -35.03 1.36 -1.52
C ALA A 150 -33.92 1.10 -0.48
N ASP A 151 -33.42 2.19 0.09
CA ASP A 151 -32.35 2.24 1.06
C ASP A 151 -32.69 1.41 2.30
N GLY A 152 -32.23 0.18 2.33
CA GLY A 152 -32.29 -0.69 3.49
C GLY A 152 -31.15 -0.35 4.43
N GLY A 153 -31.34 0.66 5.25
CA GLY A 153 -30.47 1.19 6.30
C GLY A 153 -29.13 0.51 6.49
N ILE A 154 -28.06 1.04 5.89
CA ILE A 154 -26.70 0.71 6.30
C ILE A 154 -26.59 1.17 7.75
N ALA A 155 -26.25 0.26 8.65
CA ALA A 155 -26.01 0.58 10.04
C ALA A 155 -25.08 1.79 10.11
N GLU A 156 -25.56 2.87 10.70
CA GLU A 156 -24.91 4.19 10.74
C GLU A 156 -23.43 4.05 11.08
N THR A 157 -22.60 4.60 10.24
CA THR A 157 -21.14 4.55 10.35
C THR A 157 -20.66 5.70 11.23
N GLY A 158 -21.20 5.86 12.44
CA GLY A 158 -20.73 6.82 13.45
C GLY A 158 -21.30 8.24 13.35
N PRO A 159 -20.91 9.15 14.28
CA PRO A 159 -21.57 10.45 14.52
C PRO A 159 -21.24 11.54 13.48
N PHE A 160 -20.60 11.21 12.36
CA PHE A 160 -20.20 12.21 11.37
C PHE A 160 -21.38 12.54 10.45
N ASP A 161 -21.77 13.81 10.46
CA ASP A 161 -22.64 14.36 9.42
C ASP A 161 -21.90 14.30 8.08
N ARG A 162 -22.39 13.43 7.18
CA ARG A 162 -21.81 13.22 5.86
C ARG A 162 -22.16 14.32 4.87
N ALA A 163 -23.12 15.16 5.20
CA ALA A 163 -23.53 16.26 4.34
C ALA A 163 -22.43 17.32 4.32
N GLY A 164 -21.63 17.30 3.28
CA GLY A 164 -20.62 18.32 3.07
C GLY A 164 -19.27 18.11 3.74
N ASN A 165 -19.07 17.03 4.50
CA ASN A 165 -17.83 16.70 5.18
C ASN A 165 -17.12 15.49 4.56
N TRP A 166 -15.79 15.41 4.79
CA TRP A 166 -14.94 14.23 4.49
C TRP A 166 -13.99 13.99 5.69
N PRO A 167 -14.52 13.55 6.83
CA PRO A 167 -13.82 13.63 8.13
C PRO A 167 -12.80 12.51 8.34
N VAL A 168 -12.83 11.45 7.53
CA VAL A 168 -11.89 10.34 7.59
C VAL A 168 -11.45 9.94 6.19
N VAL A 169 -10.29 9.34 6.07
CA VAL A 169 -9.87 8.70 4.82
C VAL A 169 -10.91 7.64 4.44
N GLY A 170 -11.40 7.70 3.20
CA GLY A 170 -12.54 6.87 2.77
C GLY A 170 -13.91 7.53 2.95
N GLY A 171 -13.99 8.75 3.48
CA GLY A 171 -15.22 9.53 3.68
C GLY A 171 -16.02 9.10 4.92
N ASP A 172 -15.93 7.83 5.29
CA ASP A 172 -16.53 7.26 6.50
C ASP A 172 -15.68 6.10 7.04
N PRO A 173 -15.86 5.69 8.31
CA PRO A 173 -15.09 4.60 8.90
C PRO A 173 -15.25 3.25 8.20
N ALA A 174 -16.33 3.04 7.45
CA ALA A 174 -16.58 1.83 6.64
C ALA A 174 -15.77 1.82 5.33
N GLY A 175 -15.16 2.94 4.96
CA GLY A 175 -14.34 3.07 3.75
C GLY A 175 -15.13 3.02 2.45
N MET A 176 -16.41 3.41 2.46
CA MET A 176 -17.27 3.32 1.26
C MET A 176 -16.92 4.32 0.17
N ARG A 177 -16.28 5.44 0.51
CA ARG A 177 -15.94 6.52 -0.45
C ARG A 177 -17.13 7.03 -1.26
N TYR A 178 -18.24 7.13 -0.58
CA TYR A 178 -19.52 7.55 -1.13
C TYR A 178 -19.98 8.85 -0.49
N SER A 179 -20.32 9.82 -1.32
CA SER A 179 -20.86 11.11 -0.89
C SER A 179 -22.35 11.23 -1.23
N THR A 180 -23.13 11.77 -0.30
CA THR A 180 -24.56 12.07 -0.50
C THR A 180 -24.81 13.35 -1.28
N LEU A 181 -23.77 14.13 -1.61
CA LEU A 181 -23.88 15.37 -2.36
C LEU A 181 -24.37 15.15 -3.79
N THR A 182 -25.24 16.04 -4.27
CA THR A 182 -25.93 15.91 -5.56
C THR A 182 -25.91 17.16 -6.45
N GLN A 183 -25.20 18.22 -6.05
CA GLN A 183 -25.17 19.45 -6.86
C GLN A 183 -24.40 19.26 -8.19
N ILE A 184 -23.27 18.52 -8.14
CA ILE A 184 -22.54 18.13 -9.34
C ILE A 184 -23.17 16.82 -9.85
N THR A 185 -23.65 16.83 -11.09
CA THR A 185 -24.43 15.75 -11.70
C THR A 185 -23.83 15.35 -13.06
N PRO A 186 -24.20 14.20 -13.64
CA PRO A 186 -23.82 13.86 -15.01
C PRO A 186 -24.19 14.93 -16.07
N ALA A 187 -25.26 15.70 -15.84
CA ALA A 187 -25.72 16.74 -16.76
C ALA A 187 -24.89 18.03 -16.68
N ASN A 188 -24.22 18.31 -15.58
CA ASN A 188 -23.48 19.57 -15.37
C ASN A 188 -21.99 19.42 -15.09
N VAL A 189 -21.47 18.20 -14.92
CA VAL A 189 -20.06 17.93 -14.61
C VAL A 189 -19.10 18.53 -15.65
N SER A 190 -19.51 18.65 -16.90
CA SER A 190 -18.74 19.30 -17.98
C SER A 190 -18.52 20.81 -17.75
N LYS A 191 -19.30 21.42 -16.87
CA LYS A 191 -19.18 22.83 -16.49
C LYS A 191 -18.20 23.08 -15.37
N LEU A 192 -17.62 22.05 -14.75
CA LEU A 192 -16.62 22.20 -13.69
C LEU A 192 -15.46 23.07 -14.15
N ARG A 193 -15.02 23.97 -13.26
CA ARG A 193 -13.85 24.84 -13.42
C ARG A 193 -12.99 24.74 -12.17
N VAL A 194 -11.70 25.02 -12.32
CA VAL A 194 -10.81 25.20 -11.16
C VAL A 194 -11.36 26.32 -10.29
N ALA A 195 -11.66 26.01 -9.04
CA ALA A 195 -12.11 26.96 -8.03
C ALA A 195 -10.90 27.59 -7.33
N TRP A 196 -9.93 26.75 -6.95
CA TRP A 196 -8.68 27.19 -6.35
C TRP A 196 -7.59 26.12 -6.52
N VAL A 197 -6.33 26.54 -6.36
CA VAL A 197 -5.16 25.69 -6.31
C VAL A 197 -4.33 26.10 -5.09
N TYR A 198 -3.88 25.11 -4.31
CA TYR A 198 -2.89 25.32 -3.26
C TYR A 198 -1.60 24.59 -3.63
N HIS A 199 -0.47 25.30 -3.53
CA HIS A 199 0.87 24.77 -3.76
C HIS A 199 1.50 24.34 -2.43
N MET A 200 1.76 23.06 -2.26
CA MET A 200 2.27 22.49 -1.02
C MET A 200 3.77 22.75 -0.82
N LYS A 201 4.53 22.91 -1.91
CA LYS A 201 5.99 23.09 -1.85
C LYS A 201 6.35 24.45 -1.28
N PRO A 202 7.16 24.52 -0.19
CA PRO A 202 7.66 25.79 0.31
C PRO A 202 8.47 26.55 -0.74
N ALA A 203 8.37 27.88 -0.77
CA ALA A 203 9.01 28.73 -1.79
C ALA A 203 10.55 28.56 -1.87
N ASN A 204 11.18 28.25 -0.73
CA ASN A 204 12.62 28.01 -0.62
C ASN A 204 13.04 26.54 -0.74
N SER A 205 12.12 25.65 -1.09
CA SER A 205 12.38 24.21 -1.24
C SER A 205 12.98 23.91 -2.62
N VAL A 206 14.26 24.14 -2.76
CA VAL A 206 15.02 23.85 -3.98
C VAL A 206 16.07 22.77 -3.71
N SER A 207 16.44 22.03 -4.74
CA SER A 207 17.53 21.05 -4.62
C SER A 207 18.87 21.74 -4.36
N SER A 208 19.72 21.15 -3.53
CA SER A 208 21.12 21.53 -3.38
C SER A 208 21.93 21.35 -4.68
N LEU A 209 21.37 20.64 -5.66
CA LEU A 209 21.96 20.45 -6.99
C LEU A 209 21.61 21.58 -7.97
N GLN A 210 20.67 22.46 -7.59
CA GLN A 210 20.26 23.57 -8.46
C GLN A 210 21.46 24.49 -8.79
N GLY A 211 21.59 24.85 -10.06
CA GLY A 211 22.67 25.68 -10.55
C GLY A 211 23.97 24.94 -10.88
N GLN A 212 24.07 23.65 -10.59
CA GLN A 212 25.18 22.81 -11.05
C GLN A 212 24.97 22.39 -12.51
N PRO A 213 26.03 22.29 -13.33
CA PRO A 213 25.90 21.81 -14.70
C PRO A 213 25.19 20.47 -14.78
N GLY A 214 24.13 20.37 -15.57
CA GLY A 214 23.29 19.17 -15.70
C GLY A 214 22.30 18.92 -14.55
N PHE A 215 22.25 19.80 -13.53
CA PHE A 215 21.38 19.68 -12.37
C PHE A 215 20.72 21.02 -12.04
N ASN A 216 19.78 21.42 -12.84
CA ASN A 216 19.04 22.67 -12.63
C ASN A 216 17.54 22.37 -12.56
N PHE A 217 17.08 21.86 -11.42
CA PHE A 217 15.70 21.45 -11.22
C PHE A 217 15.16 21.80 -9.83
N ILE A 218 13.86 21.91 -9.74
CA ILE A 218 13.12 22.15 -8.52
C ILE A 218 12.81 20.81 -7.83
N LYS A 219 12.93 20.78 -6.52
CA LYS A 219 12.66 19.61 -5.71
C LYS A 219 11.15 19.41 -5.50
N TYR A 220 10.59 18.35 -6.09
CA TYR A 220 9.22 17.90 -5.85
C TYR A 220 9.20 16.55 -5.14
N HIS A 221 8.17 16.32 -4.32
CA HIS A 221 7.96 15.07 -3.61
C HIS A 221 6.58 14.50 -3.95
N PRO A 222 6.47 13.18 -4.21
CA PRO A 222 5.18 12.54 -4.47
C PRO A 222 4.31 12.51 -3.21
N SER A 223 2.99 12.56 -3.42
CA SER A 223 1.97 12.44 -2.38
C SER A 223 0.82 11.56 -2.86
N GLU A 224 0.34 10.72 -1.98
CA GLU A 224 -0.84 9.87 -2.13
C GLU A 224 -1.96 10.36 -1.18
N ASP A 225 -1.84 11.58 -0.65
CA ASP A 225 -2.70 12.14 0.39
C ASP A 225 -4.17 12.23 -0.06
N GLN A 226 -5.06 11.75 0.78
CA GLN A 226 -6.47 12.06 0.72
C GLN A 226 -6.79 13.12 1.78
N PRO A 227 -7.02 14.39 1.40
CA PRO A 227 -7.34 15.45 2.34
C PRO A 227 -8.57 15.15 3.18
N LEU A 228 -8.56 15.61 4.42
CA LEU A 228 -9.76 15.63 5.27
C LEU A 228 -10.49 16.96 5.13
N VAL A 229 -11.81 16.95 5.17
CA VAL A 229 -12.61 18.17 5.18
C VAL A 229 -13.62 18.12 6.33
N ILE A 230 -13.51 19.05 7.26
CA ILE A 230 -14.39 19.16 8.42
C ILE A 230 -14.90 20.60 8.50
N GLY A 231 -16.19 20.78 8.21
CA GLY A 231 -16.76 22.12 8.08
C GLY A 231 -16.01 22.96 7.05
N PRO A 232 -15.60 24.20 7.38
CA PRO A 232 -14.93 25.08 6.43
C PRO A 232 -13.43 24.79 6.27
N THR A 233 -12.89 23.74 6.91
CA THR A 233 -11.45 23.51 6.95
C THR A 233 -11.07 22.21 6.23
N MET A 234 -10.11 22.31 5.30
CA MET A 234 -9.44 21.17 4.68
C MET A 234 -8.07 20.98 5.33
N TYR A 235 -7.76 19.74 5.73
CA TYR A 235 -6.45 19.36 6.28
C TYR A 235 -5.69 18.51 5.26
N VAL A 236 -4.44 18.89 5.01
CA VAL A 236 -3.56 18.21 4.02
C VAL A 236 -2.26 17.81 4.69
N ALA A 237 -1.91 16.53 4.57
CA ALA A 237 -0.60 16.02 4.94
C ALA A 237 0.37 16.20 3.76
N THR A 238 1.21 17.23 3.83
CA THR A 238 2.10 17.53 2.72
C THR A 238 3.35 16.63 2.71
N PRO A 239 3.91 16.30 1.56
CA PRO A 239 5.16 15.54 1.48
C PRO A 239 6.39 16.40 1.85
N TYR A 240 6.19 17.64 2.33
CA TYR A 240 7.22 18.60 2.72
C TYR A 240 7.34 18.77 4.24
N SER A 241 7.13 17.70 5.00
CA SER A 241 7.22 17.70 6.48
C SER A 241 6.27 18.70 7.16
N GLN A 242 5.09 18.87 6.59
CA GLN A 242 4.08 19.81 7.11
C GLN A 242 2.67 19.18 7.08
N ILE A 243 1.88 19.52 8.11
CA ILE A 243 0.42 19.45 8.07
C ILE A 243 -0.10 20.87 7.88
N VAL A 244 -1.02 21.06 6.95
CA VAL A 244 -1.64 22.37 6.71
C VAL A 244 -3.15 22.31 6.84
N ALA A 245 -3.74 23.38 7.36
CA ALA A 245 -5.17 23.63 7.32
C ALA A 245 -5.46 24.74 6.32
N LEU A 246 -6.39 24.48 5.42
CA LEU A 246 -6.82 25.40 4.36
C LEU A 246 -8.30 25.74 4.56
N ASP A 247 -8.68 26.94 4.22
CA ASP A 247 -10.08 27.29 3.99
C ASP A 247 -10.59 26.48 2.77
N SER A 248 -11.59 25.64 2.98
CA SER A 248 -12.03 24.67 1.98
C SER A 248 -12.69 25.31 0.75
N ALA A 249 -13.23 26.54 0.88
CA ALA A 249 -13.86 27.27 -0.22
C ALA A 249 -12.86 28.01 -1.10
N THR A 250 -11.70 28.41 -0.56
CA THR A 250 -10.75 29.31 -1.24
C THR A 250 -9.33 28.74 -1.39
N GLY A 251 -8.98 27.67 -0.68
CA GLY A 251 -7.62 27.13 -0.62
C GLY A 251 -6.64 28.01 0.17
N ARG A 252 -7.11 29.08 0.86
CA ARG A 252 -6.27 29.97 1.64
C ARG A 252 -5.75 29.24 2.89
N LEU A 253 -4.43 29.37 3.15
CA LEU A 253 -3.79 28.79 4.32
C LEU A 253 -4.35 29.44 5.60
N ILE A 254 -4.84 28.64 6.55
CA ILE A 254 -5.28 29.03 7.89
C ILE A 254 -4.12 28.90 8.86
N TRP A 255 -3.54 27.71 8.94
CA TRP A 255 -2.35 27.43 9.74
C TRP A 255 -1.51 26.30 9.12
N LYS A 256 -0.25 26.22 9.54
CA LYS A 256 0.64 25.10 9.22
C LYS A 256 1.39 24.64 10.46
N PHE A 257 1.59 23.35 10.56
CA PHE A 257 2.46 22.70 11.53
C PHE A 257 3.67 22.10 10.82
N ASN A 258 4.88 22.49 11.24
CA ASN A 258 6.12 21.88 10.72
C ASN A 258 6.49 20.70 11.61
N ILE A 259 6.68 19.51 11.02
CA ILE A 259 7.03 18.31 11.77
C ILE A 259 8.46 18.45 12.30
N PRO A 260 8.68 18.28 13.61
CA PRO A 260 10.00 18.43 14.21
C PRO A 260 11.06 17.50 13.62
N GLY A 261 12.29 18.00 13.50
CA GLY A 261 13.43 17.22 13.00
C GLY A 261 13.40 16.96 11.49
N GLY A 262 12.45 17.57 10.74
CA GLY A 262 12.32 17.35 9.30
C GLY A 262 11.79 15.97 8.94
N ASP A 263 11.22 15.23 9.89
CA ASP A 263 10.57 13.94 9.64
C ASP A 263 9.37 14.14 8.69
N GLN A 264 9.08 13.14 7.88
CA GLN A 264 8.01 13.24 6.89
C GLN A 264 6.73 12.60 7.40
N CYS A 265 5.61 13.24 7.13
CA CYS A 265 4.29 12.66 7.36
C CYS A 265 4.08 11.39 6.54
N SER A 266 3.10 10.58 6.95
CA SER A 266 2.51 9.54 6.10
C SER A 266 2.17 10.11 4.72
N LEU A 267 2.50 9.37 3.65
CA LEU A 267 2.19 9.78 2.28
C LEU A 267 0.67 9.85 2.01
N ARG A 268 -0.15 9.14 2.82
CA ARG A 268 -1.55 8.86 2.53
C ARG A 268 -2.52 9.64 3.39
N GLY A 269 -2.02 10.59 4.19
CA GLY A 269 -2.89 11.49 4.93
C GLY A 269 -2.76 11.43 6.45
N ALA A 270 -3.74 12.04 7.09
CA ALA A 270 -3.90 12.12 8.53
C ALA A 270 -5.30 11.65 8.95
N SER A 271 -5.57 11.60 10.26
CA SER A 271 -6.86 11.25 10.82
C SER A 271 -7.37 12.37 11.71
N TYR A 272 -8.69 12.46 11.84
CA TYR A 272 -9.35 13.42 12.71
C TYR A 272 -9.97 12.68 13.90
N TRP A 273 -9.58 13.09 15.11
CA TRP A 273 -10.25 12.71 16.34
C TRP A 273 -11.16 13.87 16.77
N PRO A 274 -12.47 13.64 16.95
CA PRO A 274 -13.42 14.73 17.26
C PRO A 274 -13.27 15.32 18.66
N GLY A 275 -12.37 14.72 19.48
CA GLY A 275 -12.24 15.11 20.88
C GLY A 275 -13.36 14.53 21.75
N ASP A 276 -13.42 14.98 22.99
CA ASP A 276 -14.45 14.67 23.97
C ASP A 276 -14.82 15.93 24.78
N ALA A 277 -15.59 15.76 25.86
CA ALA A 277 -16.01 16.89 26.71
C ALA A 277 -14.83 17.66 27.33
N SER A 278 -13.63 17.05 27.43
CA SER A 278 -12.46 17.63 28.12
C SER A 278 -11.32 17.95 27.13
N HIS A 279 -11.33 17.37 25.95
CA HIS A 279 -10.25 17.50 24.97
C HIS A 279 -10.81 17.99 23.64
N PRO A 280 -10.26 19.08 23.08
CA PRO A 280 -10.70 19.61 21.79
C PRO A 280 -10.31 18.67 20.63
N PRO A 281 -10.94 18.83 19.44
CA PRO A 281 -10.61 18.04 18.27
C PRO A 281 -9.14 18.11 17.88
N ALA A 282 -8.60 16.97 17.40
CA ALA A 282 -7.21 16.83 17.03
C ALA A 282 -7.01 16.21 15.65
N ILE A 283 -5.93 16.61 14.98
CA ILE A 283 -5.36 15.91 13.82
C ILE A 283 -4.28 14.95 14.32
N ILE A 284 -4.45 13.67 14.00
CA ILE A 284 -3.56 12.57 14.37
C ILE A 284 -2.85 12.10 13.12
N PHE A 285 -1.53 12.01 13.15
CA PHE A 285 -0.78 11.54 11.99
C PHE A 285 0.48 10.78 12.37
N GLY A 286 0.86 9.83 11.54
CA GLY A 286 2.08 9.10 11.66
C GLY A 286 3.21 9.68 10.80
N THR A 287 4.45 9.27 11.10
CA THR A 287 5.61 9.70 10.34
C THR A 287 6.44 8.52 9.82
N ARG A 288 7.30 8.83 8.86
CA ARG A 288 8.26 7.88 8.30
C ARG A 288 9.35 7.49 9.30
N GLY A 289 9.63 8.36 10.27
CA GLY A 289 10.54 8.08 11.38
C GLY A 289 9.95 7.23 12.50
N GLY A 290 8.67 6.80 12.37
CA GLY A 290 8.01 5.95 13.36
C GLY A 290 7.52 6.71 14.59
N ARG A 291 6.99 7.92 14.39
CA ARG A 291 6.32 8.70 15.43
C ARG A 291 4.84 8.87 15.12
N LEU A 292 4.04 8.97 16.16
CA LEU A 292 2.62 9.31 16.12
C LEU A 292 2.45 10.65 16.82
N TYR A 293 1.84 11.63 16.13
CA TYR A 293 1.62 12.98 16.62
C TYR A 293 0.14 13.30 16.84
N SER A 294 -0.14 14.17 17.80
CA SER A 294 -1.45 14.79 18.01
C SER A 294 -1.30 16.31 18.04
N ILE A 295 -2.04 17.01 17.18
CA ILE A 295 -2.08 18.47 17.11
C ILE A 295 -3.52 18.99 17.14
N SER A 296 -3.73 20.17 17.69
CA SER A 296 -5.05 20.81 17.69
C SER A 296 -5.57 21.04 16.29
N ALA A 297 -6.74 20.53 15.95
CA ALA A 297 -7.38 20.75 14.66
C ALA A 297 -7.66 22.24 14.39
N ALA A 298 -7.99 23.02 15.42
CA ALA A 298 -8.30 24.43 15.28
C ALA A 298 -7.07 25.33 15.04
N THR A 299 -5.91 24.97 15.62
CA THR A 299 -4.76 25.90 15.67
C THR A 299 -3.45 25.35 15.11
N GLY A 300 -3.39 24.04 14.86
CA GLY A 300 -2.15 23.34 14.46
C GLY A 300 -1.10 23.26 15.58
N ARG A 301 -1.41 23.68 16.81
CA ARG A 301 -0.49 23.55 17.94
C ARG A 301 -0.44 22.13 18.44
N ILE A 302 0.75 21.71 18.87
CA ILE A 302 0.97 20.37 19.42
C ILE A 302 0.19 20.19 20.73
N ASN A 303 -0.43 19.02 20.91
CA ASN A 303 -1.14 18.65 22.13
C ASN A 303 -0.13 18.03 23.11
N THR A 304 0.44 18.84 24.00
CA THR A 304 1.57 18.45 24.87
C THR A 304 1.27 17.32 25.85
N GLU A 305 0.00 17.06 26.16
CA GLU A 305 -0.45 15.96 27.03
C GLU A 305 -0.40 14.61 26.35
N PHE A 306 -0.34 14.57 25.00
CA PHE A 306 -0.26 13.35 24.21
C PHE A 306 1.18 12.82 24.18
N GLY A 307 1.42 11.66 24.75
CA GLY A 307 2.73 10.99 24.79
C GLY A 307 3.81 11.82 25.46
N ASN A 308 4.93 11.98 24.81
CA ASN A 308 6.00 12.85 25.23
C ASN A 308 5.98 14.15 24.41
N ASN A 309 5.47 15.23 25.00
CA ASN A 309 5.33 16.53 24.33
C ASN A 309 4.63 16.47 22.96
N GLY A 310 3.48 15.78 22.91
CA GLY A 310 2.62 15.70 21.72
C GLY A 310 2.96 14.59 20.75
N SER A 311 3.87 13.69 21.09
CA SER A 311 4.19 12.55 20.25
C SER A 311 4.48 11.26 21.01
N VAL A 312 4.19 10.13 20.35
CA VAL A 312 4.54 8.79 20.79
C VAL A 312 5.61 8.22 19.86
N ASN A 313 6.68 7.64 20.42
CA ASN A 313 7.63 6.85 19.66
C ASN A 313 7.05 5.45 19.44
N LEU A 314 6.77 5.10 18.19
CA LEU A 314 6.25 3.78 17.83
C LEU A 314 7.32 2.69 17.81
N LYS A 315 8.62 3.06 17.78
CA LYS A 315 9.77 2.15 17.88
C LYS A 315 9.96 1.74 19.33
N THR A 316 9.15 0.81 19.80
CA THR A 316 9.26 0.27 21.17
C THR A 316 10.02 -1.06 21.16
N PRO A 317 10.63 -1.49 22.28
CA PRO A 317 11.38 -2.76 22.35
C PRO A 317 10.55 -3.97 21.89
N GLU A 318 9.25 -3.97 22.13
CA GLU A 318 8.33 -5.07 21.80
C GLU A 318 8.20 -5.31 20.31
N VAL A 319 8.28 -4.26 19.48
CA VAL A 319 8.22 -4.37 18.01
C VAL A 319 9.59 -4.32 17.35
N MET A 320 10.60 -3.74 18.02
CA MET A 320 11.96 -3.59 17.51
C MET A 320 12.88 -4.74 17.98
N THR A 321 12.36 -5.94 18.10
CA THR A 321 13.09 -7.12 18.62
C THR A 321 14.33 -7.50 17.81
N SER A 322 14.40 -7.08 16.56
CA SER A 322 15.53 -7.32 15.65
C SER A 322 16.59 -6.20 15.65
N GLY A 323 16.38 -5.13 16.42
CA GLY A 323 17.30 -3.99 16.56
C GLY A 323 16.59 -2.64 16.39
N MET A 324 16.98 -1.68 17.23
CA MET A 324 16.40 -0.32 17.26
C MET A 324 16.79 0.54 16.04
N ASP A 325 17.80 0.13 15.29
CA ASP A 325 18.30 0.77 14.07
C ASP A 325 17.50 0.42 12.82
N LYS A 326 16.61 -0.57 12.91
CA LYS A 326 15.81 -1.02 11.78
C LYS A 326 14.75 0.02 11.39
N PRO A 327 14.42 0.12 10.10
CA PRO A 327 13.37 1.02 9.63
C PRO A 327 12.00 0.60 10.19
N TYR A 328 11.27 1.60 10.69
CA TYR A 328 9.88 1.46 11.14
C TYR A 328 9.15 2.78 10.88
N SER A 329 7.97 2.71 10.30
CA SER A 329 7.21 3.89 9.88
C SER A 329 5.71 3.69 10.09
N LEU A 330 4.94 4.75 9.95
CA LEU A 330 3.48 4.67 9.78
C LEU A 330 3.13 5.19 8.38
N PRO A 331 3.00 4.33 7.37
CA PRO A 331 2.84 4.73 5.97
C PRO A 331 1.44 5.24 5.60
N SER A 332 0.42 4.83 6.36
CA SER A 332 -0.98 5.24 6.19
C SER A 332 -1.53 5.84 7.48
N PRO A 333 -2.53 6.72 7.43
CA PRO A 333 -3.13 7.29 8.62
C PRO A 333 -3.75 6.21 9.50
N PRO A 334 -3.72 6.37 10.83
CA PRO A 334 -4.39 5.47 11.75
C PRO A 334 -5.91 5.55 11.58
N VAL A 335 -6.64 4.53 12.03
CA VAL A 335 -8.10 4.66 12.13
C VAL A 335 -8.50 5.03 13.57
N ILE A 336 -9.56 5.81 13.68
CA ILE A 336 -10.08 6.25 14.96
C ILE A 336 -11.33 5.43 15.30
N TYR A 337 -11.34 4.84 16.50
CA TYR A 337 -12.51 4.21 17.08
C TYR A 337 -12.77 4.77 18.47
N LYS A 338 -13.80 5.61 18.61
CA LYS A 338 -14.05 6.38 19.84
C LYS A 338 -12.79 7.17 20.23
N ASP A 339 -12.21 6.87 21.39
CA ASP A 339 -11.00 7.50 21.92
C ASP A 339 -9.75 6.64 21.71
N LEU A 340 -9.78 5.70 20.76
CA LEU A 340 -8.65 4.88 20.39
C LEU A 340 -8.12 5.28 19.01
N ILE A 341 -6.81 5.39 18.91
CA ILE A 341 -6.04 5.54 17.68
C ILE A 341 -5.45 4.17 17.35
N ILE A 342 -5.91 3.52 16.29
CA ILE A 342 -5.42 2.20 15.88
C ILE A 342 -4.44 2.37 14.73
N THR A 343 -3.18 1.96 14.96
CA THR A 343 -2.07 2.13 14.02
C THR A 343 -1.67 0.81 13.39
N GLY A 344 -1.43 0.81 12.08
CA GLY A 344 -0.65 -0.22 11.41
C GLY A 344 0.87 0.05 11.52
N ALA A 345 1.64 -0.47 10.58
CA ALA A 345 3.08 -0.30 10.53
C ALA A 345 3.64 -0.44 9.11
N GLY A 346 4.78 0.20 8.84
CA GLY A 346 5.69 -0.11 7.75
C GLY A 346 7.01 -0.59 8.35
N THR A 347 7.41 -1.81 8.04
CA THR A 347 8.53 -2.50 8.70
C THR A 347 9.80 -2.53 7.87
N GLY A 348 9.85 -1.73 6.78
CA GLY A 348 11.03 -1.62 5.91
C GLY A 348 11.19 -2.81 4.97
N GLU A 349 10.08 -3.35 4.52
CA GLU A 349 10.05 -4.43 3.52
C GLU A 349 10.65 -3.97 2.19
N GLY A 350 11.20 -4.90 1.45
CA GLY A 350 11.70 -4.67 0.11
C GLY A 350 12.51 -5.84 -0.43
N PRO A 351 12.73 -5.90 -1.73
CA PRO A 351 13.32 -7.07 -2.41
C PRO A 351 14.80 -7.38 -2.09
N GLY A 352 15.41 -6.74 -1.20
CA GLY A 352 16.73 -7.00 -0.65
C GLY A 352 16.71 -6.70 0.83
N GLY A 353 15.50 -6.45 1.35
CA GLY A 353 15.29 -5.97 2.68
C GLY A 353 15.56 -7.04 3.71
N LEU A 354 16.06 -6.62 4.80
CA LEU A 354 16.18 -7.29 6.09
C LEU A 354 16.59 -8.77 5.96
N ASN A 355 17.89 -9.04 5.99
CA ASN A 355 18.53 -10.36 5.90
C ASN A 355 17.62 -11.48 6.43
N GLY A 356 17.14 -12.35 5.54
CA GLY A 356 16.34 -13.52 5.91
C GLY A 356 14.98 -13.21 6.55
N GLY A 357 14.33 -12.07 6.20
CA GLY A 357 13.02 -11.72 6.74
C GLY A 357 13.00 -11.23 8.19
N ILE A 358 14.17 -11.06 8.83
CA ILE A 358 14.32 -10.57 10.19
C ILE A 358 14.19 -9.05 10.23
N GLY A 359 13.29 -8.53 11.04
CA GLY A 359 13.01 -7.10 11.15
C GLY A 359 12.03 -6.77 12.26
N PRO A 360 11.55 -5.52 12.31
CA PRO A 360 10.53 -5.13 13.27
C PRO A 360 9.23 -5.90 13.07
N ALA A 361 8.50 -6.14 14.17
CA ALA A 361 7.17 -6.74 14.09
C ALA A 361 6.16 -5.80 13.44
N GLY A 362 5.30 -6.36 12.59
CA GLY A 362 4.23 -5.63 11.89
C GLY A 362 2.94 -5.44 12.70
N ASP A 363 3.04 -5.52 14.02
CA ASP A 363 1.90 -5.54 14.94
C ASP A 363 0.98 -4.32 14.79
N THR A 364 -0.33 -4.56 14.84
CA THR A 364 -1.33 -3.49 14.95
C THR A 364 -1.53 -3.12 16.41
N ARG A 365 -1.52 -1.82 16.73
CA ARG A 365 -1.58 -1.32 18.10
C ARG A 365 -2.60 -0.21 18.26
N ALA A 366 -3.29 -0.20 19.41
CA ALA A 366 -4.19 0.89 19.76
C ALA A 366 -3.63 1.75 20.90
N TRP A 367 -3.85 3.04 20.79
CA TRP A 367 -3.37 4.07 21.69
C TRP A 367 -4.55 4.93 22.15
N ASP A 368 -4.57 5.33 23.40
CA ASP A 368 -5.55 6.29 23.91
C ASP A 368 -5.32 7.67 23.26
N ALA A 369 -6.35 8.25 22.66
CA ALA A 369 -6.25 9.48 21.87
C ALA A 369 -5.92 10.73 22.71
N ARG A 370 -6.19 10.69 24.02
CA ARG A 370 -5.90 11.79 24.97
C ARG A 370 -4.45 11.78 25.38
N THR A 371 -3.96 10.59 25.76
CA THR A 371 -2.69 10.42 26.48
C THR A 371 -1.58 9.80 25.65
N GLY A 372 -1.89 9.18 24.53
CA GLY A 372 -0.91 8.40 23.75
C GLY A 372 -0.45 7.11 24.44
N LYS A 373 -1.10 6.64 25.49
CA LYS A 373 -0.76 5.38 26.15
C LYS A 373 -1.22 4.20 25.29
N LEU A 374 -0.37 3.16 25.21
CA LEU A 374 -0.72 1.89 24.57
C LEU A 374 -1.85 1.21 25.32
N VAL A 375 -2.91 0.81 24.62
CA VAL A 375 -4.09 0.13 25.16
C VAL A 375 -4.06 -1.36 24.86
N TRP A 376 -3.81 -1.73 23.59
CA TRP A 376 -3.67 -3.13 23.19
C TRP A 376 -2.74 -3.29 22.00
N THR A 377 -2.23 -4.52 21.86
CA THR A 377 -1.42 -4.98 20.72
C THR A 377 -2.04 -6.23 20.13
N PHE A 378 -2.20 -6.27 18.83
CA PHE A 378 -2.51 -7.47 18.05
C PHE A 378 -1.22 -7.95 17.39
N HIS A 379 -0.74 -9.15 17.75
CA HIS A 379 0.45 -9.73 17.15
C HIS A 379 0.15 -10.21 15.73
N SER A 380 0.74 -9.57 14.75
CA SER A 380 0.54 -9.89 13.34
C SER A 380 1.17 -11.24 12.96
N VAL A 381 2.28 -11.59 13.59
CA VAL A 381 2.87 -12.94 13.59
C VAL A 381 2.58 -13.57 14.94
N PRO A 382 1.69 -14.58 15.00
CA PRO A 382 1.24 -15.15 16.25
C PRO A 382 2.36 -15.77 17.09
N ARG A 383 2.33 -15.52 18.39
CA ARG A 383 3.26 -16.08 19.37
C ARG A 383 2.79 -17.46 19.88
N PRO A 384 3.65 -18.24 20.55
CA PRO A 384 3.24 -19.52 21.13
C PRO A 384 1.97 -19.42 21.98
N GLY A 385 0.99 -20.27 21.65
CA GLY A 385 -0.34 -20.28 22.29
C GLY A 385 -1.39 -19.38 21.63
N GLU A 386 -1.01 -18.53 20.68
CA GLU A 386 -1.97 -17.72 19.92
C GLU A 386 -2.45 -18.45 18.65
N THR A 387 -3.66 -18.12 18.22
CA THR A 387 -4.25 -18.67 16.98
C THR A 387 -3.36 -18.39 15.77
N GLY A 388 -2.99 -19.43 15.04
CA GLY A 388 -2.19 -19.34 13.82
C GLY A 388 -0.68 -19.50 14.03
N HIS A 389 -0.20 -19.62 15.27
CA HIS A 389 1.22 -19.90 15.55
C HIS A 389 1.72 -21.20 14.90
N ASP A 390 0.88 -22.23 14.88
CA ASP A 390 1.14 -23.54 14.25
C ASP A 390 1.31 -23.49 12.73
N THR A 391 0.98 -22.35 12.10
CA THR A 391 1.19 -22.12 10.67
C THR A 391 2.59 -21.63 10.32
N TRP A 392 3.47 -21.45 11.30
CA TRP A 392 4.87 -21.07 11.17
C TRP A 392 5.77 -22.24 11.58
N GLY A 393 6.53 -22.78 10.64
CA GLY A 393 7.42 -23.90 10.92
C GLY A 393 8.63 -23.52 11.77
N GLY A 394 8.91 -24.30 12.80
CA GLY A 394 10.04 -24.10 13.70
C GLY A 394 10.04 -22.72 14.36
N ASP A 395 11.18 -22.05 14.31
CA ASP A 395 11.38 -20.71 14.87
C ASP A 395 11.16 -19.56 13.88
N SER A 396 10.57 -19.83 12.70
CA SER A 396 10.42 -18.85 11.62
C SER A 396 9.53 -17.66 11.97
N TRP A 397 8.76 -17.75 13.03
CA TRP A 397 7.94 -16.67 13.61
C TRP A 397 8.77 -15.62 14.37
N LYS A 398 9.95 -16.02 14.90
CA LYS A 398 10.78 -15.14 15.74
C LYS A 398 11.38 -13.99 14.93
N ASN A 399 11.21 -12.77 15.41
CA ASN A 399 11.75 -11.56 14.78
C ASN A 399 11.33 -11.39 13.30
N ARG A 400 10.22 -12.01 12.90
CA ARG A 400 9.73 -11.93 11.54
C ARG A 400 9.17 -10.53 11.24
N SER A 401 9.65 -9.92 10.17
CA SER A 401 9.17 -8.67 9.61
C SER A 401 8.09 -8.90 8.54
N GLY A 402 7.49 -7.84 8.07
CA GLY A 402 6.30 -7.93 7.24
C GLY A 402 5.07 -8.26 8.07
N VAL A 403 4.05 -8.86 7.47
CA VAL A 403 2.76 -9.14 8.10
C VAL A 403 2.23 -7.88 8.79
N ASN A 404 2.22 -6.78 8.09
CA ASN A 404 1.92 -5.46 8.64
C ASN A 404 0.76 -4.83 7.88
N VAL A 405 0.01 -3.98 8.57
CA VAL A 405 -0.99 -3.12 7.91
C VAL A 405 -0.31 -1.84 7.47
N TRP A 406 0.07 -1.77 6.19
CA TRP A 406 0.68 -0.58 5.60
C TRP A 406 -0.30 0.24 4.75
N GLY A 407 -1.47 -0.34 4.41
CA GLY A 407 -2.61 0.31 3.78
C GLY A 407 -3.59 0.90 4.79
N TYR A 408 -4.84 1.04 4.41
CA TYR A 408 -5.88 1.58 5.26
C TYR A 408 -6.67 0.47 5.96
N MET A 409 -7.10 0.72 7.18
CA MET A 409 -8.06 -0.10 7.92
C MET A 409 -9.47 0.47 7.80
N SER A 410 -10.48 -0.33 8.16
CA SER A 410 -11.87 0.11 8.26
C SER A 410 -12.46 -0.31 9.60
N VAL A 411 -13.49 0.41 10.07
CA VAL A 411 -14.13 0.16 11.36
C VAL A 411 -15.65 0.11 11.19
N ASP A 412 -16.27 -0.97 11.66
CA ASP A 412 -17.70 -1.00 11.96
C ASP A 412 -17.90 -0.35 13.33
N ALA A 413 -18.07 0.97 13.34
CA ALA A 413 -18.16 1.74 14.57
C ALA A 413 -19.36 1.34 15.43
N ALA A 414 -20.47 0.93 14.81
CA ALA A 414 -21.68 0.51 15.52
C ALA A 414 -21.47 -0.84 16.25
N ARG A 415 -20.64 -1.72 15.74
CA ARG A 415 -20.37 -3.04 16.31
C ARG A 415 -19.04 -3.15 17.04
N GLY A 416 -18.19 -2.11 16.94
CA GLY A 416 -16.87 -2.10 17.53
C GLY A 416 -15.92 -3.12 16.90
N ILE A 417 -15.92 -3.27 15.58
CA ILE A 417 -15.06 -4.22 14.87
C ILE A 417 -14.09 -3.45 13.97
N VAL A 418 -12.79 -3.68 14.12
CA VAL A 418 -11.75 -3.20 13.20
C VAL A 418 -11.39 -4.30 12.22
N TYR A 419 -11.22 -3.93 10.94
CA TYR A 419 -10.80 -4.81 9.85
C TYR A 419 -9.41 -4.40 9.39
N MET A 420 -8.46 -5.32 9.57
CA MET A 420 -7.02 -5.11 9.36
C MET A 420 -6.55 -5.93 8.15
N PRO A 421 -6.15 -5.28 7.04
CA PRO A 421 -5.61 -5.97 5.86
C PRO A 421 -4.09 -6.10 6.01
N PHE A 422 -3.62 -7.30 6.32
CA PHE A 422 -2.20 -7.58 6.50
C PHE A 422 -1.48 -7.89 5.19
N GLY A 423 -0.28 -7.35 5.02
CA GLY A 423 0.63 -7.65 3.93
C GLY A 423 1.34 -9.00 4.06
N ALA A 424 2.17 -9.30 3.08
CA ALA A 424 2.97 -10.52 3.02
C ALA A 424 4.03 -10.58 4.13
N PRO A 425 4.45 -11.78 4.55
CA PRO A 425 5.64 -11.93 5.41
C PRO A 425 6.90 -11.56 4.64
N ASN A 426 7.85 -10.90 5.28
CA ASN A 426 9.17 -10.69 4.71
C ASN A 426 10.02 -12.01 4.80
N ASN A 427 10.79 -12.46 3.86
CA ASN A 427 10.99 -12.03 2.48
C ASN A 427 9.74 -12.34 1.64
N ASP A 428 9.18 -11.33 1.03
CA ASP A 428 7.89 -11.39 0.34
C ASP A 428 7.88 -12.14 -1.00
N ARG A 429 9.06 -12.56 -1.50
CA ARG A 429 9.19 -13.27 -2.81
C ARG A 429 9.82 -14.65 -2.71
N VAL A 430 10.17 -15.07 -1.50
CA VAL A 430 10.69 -16.40 -1.22
C VAL A 430 10.43 -16.77 0.23
N GLY A 431 9.98 -17.99 0.48
CA GLY A 431 9.54 -18.45 1.80
C GLY A 431 10.36 -19.61 2.36
N VAL A 432 11.53 -19.91 1.80
CA VAL A 432 12.40 -21.03 2.24
C VAL A 432 12.66 -21.03 3.75
N ASP A 433 12.76 -19.85 4.36
CA ASP A 433 13.05 -19.66 5.79
C ASP A 433 11.79 -19.60 6.68
N ARG A 434 10.60 -19.76 6.11
CA ARG A 434 9.32 -19.65 6.82
C ARG A 434 8.28 -20.69 6.37
N PRO A 435 8.56 -22.00 6.51
CA PRO A 435 7.64 -23.04 6.06
C PRO A 435 6.27 -22.92 6.75
N GLY A 436 5.20 -23.27 6.03
CA GLY A 436 3.82 -23.23 6.49
C GLY A 436 2.97 -22.14 5.83
N LYS A 437 1.71 -21.98 6.26
CA LYS A 437 0.77 -20.98 5.69
C LYS A 437 1.10 -19.54 6.06
N ASN A 438 1.83 -19.33 7.16
CA ASN A 438 2.28 -18.03 7.68
C ASN A 438 1.14 -17.04 8.00
N LEU A 439 0.19 -17.43 8.86
CA LEU A 439 -0.82 -16.50 9.37
C LEU A 439 -0.18 -15.41 10.26
N PHE A 440 -0.58 -14.14 10.17
CA PHE A 440 -1.69 -13.60 9.37
C PHE A 440 -1.22 -12.93 8.06
N GLY A 441 -0.11 -13.38 7.47
CA GLY A 441 0.34 -12.86 6.18
C GLY A 441 -0.75 -12.94 5.11
N SER A 442 -0.84 -11.88 4.30
CA SER A 442 -1.78 -11.73 3.17
C SER A 442 -3.22 -12.10 3.53
N SER A 443 -3.69 -11.55 4.68
CA SER A 443 -4.99 -11.86 5.28
C SER A 443 -5.79 -10.61 5.60
N VAL A 444 -7.11 -10.72 5.60
CA VAL A 444 -7.96 -9.77 6.32
C VAL A 444 -8.34 -10.35 7.68
N VAL A 445 -8.15 -9.56 8.72
CA VAL A 445 -8.43 -9.93 10.11
C VAL A 445 -9.46 -8.98 10.68
N ALA A 446 -10.51 -9.51 11.31
CA ALA A 446 -11.45 -8.74 12.11
C ALA A 446 -11.15 -8.94 13.60
N ALA A 447 -11.01 -7.83 14.31
CA ALA A 447 -10.80 -7.84 15.75
C ALA A 447 -11.78 -6.89 16.46
N ASP A 448 -12.01 -7.14 17.73
CA ASP A 448 -12.72 -6.22 18.61
C ASP A 448 -11.89 -4.92 18.72
N ALA A 449 -12.46 -3.80 18.31
CA ALA A 449 -11.74 -2.54 18.20
C ALA A 449 -11.34 -1.93 19.55
N ALA A 450 -12.03 -2.31 20.64
CA ALA A 450 -11.72 -1.84 21.99
C ALA A 450 -10.60 -2.63 22.66
N THR A 451 -10.40 -3.91 22.29
CA THR A 451 -9.51 -4.83 23.01
C THR A 451 -8.43 -5.49 22.15
N GLY A 452 -8.53 -5.39 20.82
CA GLY A 452 -7.64 -6.09 19.88
C GLY A 452 -7.92 -7.60 19.78
N ARG A 453 -8.92 -8.15 20.48
CA ARG A 453 -9.21 -9.57 20.47
C ARG A 453 -9.68 -10.04 19.09
N LEU A 454 -9.02 -11.09 18.56
CA LEU A 454 -9.38 -11.73 17.29
C LEU A 454 -10.84 -12.20 17.29
N LEU A 455 -11.60 -11.86 16.26
CA LEU A 455 -12.95 -12.35 16.00
C LEU A 455 -12.96 -13.40 14.89
N TRP A 456 -12.35 -13.09 13.76
CA TRP A 456 -12.18 -14.00 12.64
C TRP A 456 -11.06 -13.50 11.70
N TYR A 457 -10.60 -14.38 10.82
CA TYR A 457 -9.68 -14.02 9.73
C TYR A 457 -10.04 -14.77 8.45
N PHE A 458 -9.56 -14.22 7.33
CA PHE A 458 -9.60 -14.87 6.02
C PHE A 458 -8.27 -14.64 5.33
N GLN A 459 -7.50 -15.73 5.09
CA GLN A 459 -6.24 -15.65 4.39
C GLN A 459 -6.48 -15.67 2.88
N ILE A 460 -6.01 -14.64 2.18
CA ILE A 460 -6.21 -14.44 0.75
C ILE A 460 -5.14 -15.17 -0.04
N VAL A 461 -3.91 -15.23 0.47
CA VAL A 461 -2.79 -15.94 -0.14
C VAL A 461 -2.08 -16.78 0.91
N HIS A 462 -2.02 -18.09 0.70
CA HIS A 462 -1.29 -19.00 1.56
C HIS A 462 0.19 -18.98 1.19
N HIS A 463 1.09 -18.88 2.19
CA HIS A 463 2.52 -18.89 1.97
C HIS A 463 2.94 -17.97 0.84
N ASP A 464 2.64 -16.68 0.98
CA ASP A 464 2.82 -15.69 -0.08
C ASP A 464 4.30 -15.54 -0.46
N ILE A 465 4.60 -15.84 -1.73
CA ILE A 465 5.92 -15.67 -2.38
C ILE A 465 5.84 -14.79 -3.64
N TRP A 466 4.77 -14.01 -3.75
CA TRP A 466 4.50 -13.12 -4.89
C TRP A 466 4.43 -11.65 -4.51
N ASP A 467 4.46 -11.32 -3.21
CA ASP A 467 4.16 -9.98 -2.67
C ASP A 467 2.69 -9.58 -2.98
N TYR A 468 1.76 -10.50 -2.71
CA TYR A 468 0.33 -10.33 -2.96
C TYR A 468 -0.44 -9.88 -1.70
N ASP A 469 0.04 -8.78 -1.13
CA ASP A 469 -0.52 -8.14 0.05
C ASP A 469 -2.05 -7.96 0.00
N ALA A 470 -2.67 -7.92 1.18
CA ALA A 470 -4.09 -7.59 1.35
C ALA A 470 -4.35 -6.10 1.67
N GLU A 471 -3.45 -5.21 1.33
CA GLU A 471 -3.33 -3.82 1.78
C GLU A 471 -4.48 -2.87 1.40
N ALA A 472 -5.35 -3.25 0.47
CA ALA A 472 -6.51 -2.43 0.14
C ALA A 472 -7.49 -2.35 1.31
N PRO A 473 -8.12 -1.17 1.57
CA PRO A 473 -9.04 -1.02 2.69
C PRO A 473 -10.23 -1.99 2.54
N PRO A 474 -10.49 -2.82 3.56
CA PRO A 474 -11.70 -3.64 3.58
C PRO A 474 -12.93 -2.75 3.57
N THR A 475 -13.71 -2.73 2.49
CA THR A 475 -14.86 -1.83 2.36
C THR A 475 -16.12 -2.48 2.93
N LEU A 476 -16.71 -1.86 3.95
CA LEU A 476 -17.91 -2.38 4.60
C LEU A 476 -19.16 -2.00 3.79
N ILE A 477 -19.94 -2.99 3.46
CA ILE A 477 -21.12 -2.87 2.58
C ILE A 477 -22.30 -3.67 3.12
N SER A 478 -23.44 -3.56 2.43
CA SER A 478 -24.57 -4.48 2.57
C SER A 478 -24.80 -5.20 1.24
N VAL A 479 -25.00 -6.52 1.32
CA VAL A 479 -25.37 -7.37 0.17
C VAL A 479 -26.82 -7.78 0.31
N HIS A 480 -27.63 -7.51 -0.71
CA HIS A 480 -29.03 -7.92 -0.79
C HIS A 480 -29.15 -9.21 -1.60
N ARG A 481 -29.47 -10.32 -0.95
CA ARG A 481 -29.53 -11.62 -1.62
C ARG A 481 -30.56 -12.53 -0.99
N ASN A 482 -31.36 -13.21 -1.83
CA ASN A 482 -32.41 -14.15 -1.39
C ASN A 482 -33.35 -13.53 -0.33
N GLY A 483 -33.78 -12.28 -0.56
CA GLY A 483 -34.65 -11.54 0.36
C GLY A 483 -34.02 -11.11 1.69
N ARG A 484 -32.71 -11.26 1.85
CA ARG A 484 -31.97 -10.90 3.08
C ARG A 484 -30.93 -9.81 2.81
N THR A 485 -30.78 -8.91 3.77
CA THR A 485 -29.66 -7.97 3.82
C THR A 485 -28.54 -8.58 4.69
N ILE A 486 -27.38 -8.81 4.07
CA ILE A 486 -26.23 -9.43 4.72
C ILE A 486 -25.18 -8.36 4.95
N PRO A 487 -24.76 -8.10 6.20
CA PRO A 487 -23.63 -7.25 6.48
C PRO A 487 -22.36 -7.88 5.89
N ALA A 488 -21.70 -7.16 4.98
CA ALA A 488 -20.60 -7.71 4.21
C ALA A 488 -19.36 -6.82 4.25
N VAL A 489 -18.21 -7.39 3.92
CA VAL A 489 -16.97 -6.69 3.66
C VAL A 489 -16.43 -7.13 2.31
N VAL A 490 -16.08 -6.16 1.48
CA VAL A 490 -15.35 -6.37 0.24
C VAL A 490 -13.87 -6.33 0.53
N VAL A 491 -13.16 -7.34 0.05
CA VAL A 491 -11.70 -7.45 0.12
C VAL A 491 -11.17 -7.61 -1.30
N VAL A 492 -10.35 -6.68 -1.74
CA VAL A 492 -9.59 -6.72 -2.99
C VAL A 492 -8.11 -6.57 -2.67
N ASN A 493 -7.23 -7.09 -3.51
CA ASN A 493 -5.80 -7.09 -3.22
C ASN A 493 -4.94 -7.17 -4.50
N LYS A 494 -3.63 -7.31 -4.34
CA LYS A 494 -2.69 -7.37 -5.46
C LYS A 494 -2.93 -8.52 -6.43
N THR A 495 -3.57 -9.62 -6.01
CA THR A 495 -3.94 -10.71 -6.95
C THR A 495 -4.96 -10.31 -8.00
N GLY A 496 -5.66 -9.18 -7.82
CA GLY A 496 -6.80 -8.80 -8.64
C GLY A 496 -8.06 -9.63 -8.39
N LEU A 497 -8.06 -10.49 -7.39
CA LEU A 497 -9.25 -11.21 -6.93
C LEU A 497 -10.09 -10.33 -5.99
N MET A 498 -11.38 -10.55 -5.97
CA MET A 498 -12.32 -9.86 -5.09
C MET A 498 -13.11 -10.87 -4.26
N PHE A 499 -12.99 -10.77 -2.94
CA PHE A 499 -13.73 -11.59 -2.01
C PHE A 499 -14.83 -10.74 -1.34
N ILE A 500 -16.04 -11.28 -1.26
CA ILE A 500 -17.16 -10.65 -0.58
C ILE A 500 -17.54 -11.56 0.59
N LEU A 501 -17.19 -11.14 1.81
CA LEU A 501 -17.33 -11.93 3.02
C LEU A 501 -18.46 -11.36 3.89
N ASN A 502 -19.12 -12.21 4.65
CA ASN A 502 -19.95 -11.77 5.75
C ASN A 502 -19.04 -11.13 6.81
N ARG A 503 -19.18 -9.82 7.07
CA ARG A 503 -18.25 -9.08 7.92
C ARG A 503 -18.30 -9.47 9.40
N LEU A 504 -19.33 -10.20 9.84
CA LEU A 504 -19.44 -10.68 11.22
C LEU A 504 -18.76 -12.03 11.44
N THR A 505 -18.58 -12.82 10.38
CA THR A 505 -18.14 -14.23 10.51
C THR A 505 -16.94 -14.59 9.63
N GLY A 506 -16.53 -13.70 8.70
CA GLY A 506 -15.49 -13.98 7.71
C GLY A 506 -15.89 -14.99 6.62
N LYS A 507 -17.11 -15.53 6.64
CA LYS A 507 -17.54 -16.55 5.67
C LYS A 507 -17.82 -15.92 4.31
N PRO A 508 -17.28 -16.48 3.20
CA PRO A 508 -17.55 -16.00 1.84
C PRO A 508 -19.04 -16.11 1.48
N ILE A 509 -19.63 -15.00 0.98
CA ILE A 509 -21.07 -14.96 0.61
C ILE A 509 -21.33 -15.72 -0.68
N PHE A 510 -20.39 -15.72 -1.61
CA PHE A 510 -20.49 -16.36 -2.93
C PHE A 510 -19.69 -17.68 -3.01
N GLY A 511 -19.04 -18.07 -1.92
CA GLY A 511 -18.18 -19.24 -1.88
C GLY A 511 -16.75 -18.97 -2.40
N VAL A 512 -15.85 -19.82 -1.95
CA VAL A 512 -14.44 -19.86 -2.33
C VAL A 512 -14.04 -21.29 -2.60
N LYS A 513 -13.18 -21.54 -3.59
CA LYS A 513 -12.63 -22.85 -3.91
C LYS A 513 -11.11 -22.81 -3.83
N GLU A 514 -10.54 -23.73 -3.09
CA GLU A 514 -9.11 -24.03 -3.17
C GLU A 514 -8.81 -24.66 -4.53
N ARG A 515 -7.83 -24.06 -5.26
CA ARG A 515 -7.37 -24.56 -6.55
C ARG A 515 -5.89 -24.87 -6.49
N PRO A 516 -5.42 -25.97 -7.10
CA PRO A 516 -4.00 -26.25 -7.22
C PRO A 516 -3.27 -25.13 -7.96
N VAL A 517 -2.04 -24.83 -7.50
CA VAL A 517 -1.13 -23.86 -8.10
C VAL A 517 0.26 -24.48 -8.32
N PRO A 518 1.10 -23.95 -9.23
CA PRO A 518 2.41 -24.51 -9.50
C PRO A 518 3.33 -24.48 -8.28
N SER A 519 4.18 -25.50 -8.16
CA SER A 519 5.26 -25.54 -7.18
C SER A 519 6.40 -24.59 -7.59
N SER A 520 7.14 -24.07 -6.63
CA SER A 520 8.37 -23.29 -6.87
C SER A 520 9.53 -24.21 -7.29
N ASN A 521 10.45 -23.68 -8.11
CA ASN A 521 11.73 -24.34 -8.43
C ASN A 521 12.91 -23.77 -7.62
N VAL A 522 12.65 -22.90 -6.65
CA VAL A 522 13.69 -22.41 -5.74
C VAL A 522 14.08 -23.54 -4.79
N PRO A 523 15.38 -23.89 -4.70
CA PRO A 523 15.81 -24.99 -3.82
C PRO A 523 15.41 -24.76 -2.35
N GLY A 524 14.68 -25.71 -1.77
CA GLY A 524 14.19 -25.64 -0.39
C GLY A 524 12.88 -24.87 -0.21
N GLU A 525 12.29 -24.32 -1.28
CA GLU A 525 11.00 -23.66 -1.22
C GLU A 525 9.86 -24.68 -1.25
N HIS A 526 8.92 -24.51 -0.32
CA HIS A 526 7.73 -25.34 -0.18
C HIS A 526 6.47 -24.49 -0.36
N ALA A 527 6.28 -24.00 -1.60
CA ALA A 527 5.07 -23.24 -1.97
C ALA A 527 3.80 -24.00 -1.55
N TRP A 528 2.82 -23.27 -1.01
CA TRP A 528 1.56 -23.91 -0.61
C TRP A 528 0.83 -24.46 -1.85
N PRO A 529 0.35 -25.73 -1.83
CA PRO A 529 -0.10 -26.42 -3.03
C PRO A 529 -1.40 -25.90 -3.63
N THR A 530 -2.18 -25.14 -2.88
CA THR A 530 -3.46 -24.57 -3.33
C THR A 530 -3.56 -23.10 -2.92
N GLN A 531 -4.41 -22.36 -3.64
CA GLN A 531 -4.77 -20.99 -3.27
C GLN A 531 -6.28 -20.78 -3.34
N PRO A 532 -6.86 -19.87 -2.53
CA PRO A 532 -8.28 -19.59 -2.52
C PRO A 532 -8.69 -18.74 -3.73
N PHE A 533 -9.68 -19.21 -4.48
CA PHE A 533 -10.29 -18.47 -5.58
C PHE A 533 -11.76 -18.21 -5.30
N PRO A 534 -12.27 -16.97 -5.43
CA PRO A 534 -13.69 -16.71 -5.32
C PRO A 534 -14.44 -17.45 -6.44
N VAL A 535 -15.62 -18.00 -6.12
CA VAL A 535 -16.50 -18.59 -7.13
C VAL A 535 -17.03 -17.47 -8.04
N THR A 536 -17.33 -16.33 -7.45
CA THR A 536 -17.68 -15.08 -8.11
C THR A 536 -17.37 -13.94 -7.12
N PRO A 537 -16.95 -12.74 -7.59
CA PRO A 537 -16.69 -12.33 -8.98
C PRO A 537 -15.56 -13.11 -9.66
N PRO A 538 -15.50 -13.11 -11.01
CA PRO A 538 -14.30 -13.56 -11.70
C PRO A 538 -13.12 -12.61 -11.43
N PRO A 539 -11.87 -12.99 -11.76
CA PRO A 539 -10.72 -12.11 -11.62
C PRO A 539 -10.97 -10.74 -12.26
N LEU A 540 -10.58 -9.68 -11.54
CA LEU A 540 -10.76 -8.30 -11.99
C LEU A 540 -9.62 -7.89 -12.94
N SER A 541 -8.42 -8.42 -12.74
CA SER A 541 -7.24 -8.23 -13.59
C SER A 541 -6.88 -9.53 -14.34
N GLU A 542 -6.02 -9.41 -15.33
CA GLU A 542 -5.33 -10.56 -15.93
C GLU A 542 -4.39 -11.19 -14.89
N ASP A 543 -4.36 -12.52 -14.84
CA ASP A 543 -3.55 -13.32 -13.90
C ASP A 543 -2.67 -14.35 -14.62
N THR A 544 -2.66 -14.32 -15.96
CA THR A 544 -1.82 -15.16 -16.83
C THR A 544 -1.26 -14.37 -17.99
N ILE A 545 -0.10 -14.80 -18.50
CA ILE A 545 0.51 -14.24 -19.72
C ILE A 545 1.32 -15.31 -20.44
N THR A 546 1.14 -15.40 -21.75
CA THR A 546 1.90 -16.25 -22.67
C THR A 546 2.48 -15.40 -23.80
N ASP A 547 3.31 -15.98 -24.68
CA ASP A 547 3.84 -15.26 -25.85
C ASP A 547 2.73 -14.69 -26.75
N ALA A 548 1.59 -15.39 -26.85
CA ALA A 548 0.44 -14.93 -27.65
C ALA A 548 -0.24 -13.68 -27.06
N ASP A 549 -0.07 -13.45 -25.76
CA ASP A 549 -0.69 -12.33 -25.02
C ASP A 549 0.19 -11.08 -25.01
N LEU A 550 1.44 -11.15 -25.48
CA LEU A 550 2.32 -10.01 -25.56
C LEU A 550 1.71 -8.90 -26.41
N TYR A 551 1.92 -7.64 -25.99
CA TYR A 551 1.38 -6.49 -26.71
C TYR A 551 1.74 -6.52 -28.20
N ASN A 552 0.74 -6.40 -29.09
CA ASN A 552 0.90 -6.59 -30.54
C ASN A 552 0.20 -5.53 -31.39
N LYS A 553 -0.22 -4.39 -30.82
CA LYS A 553 -1.03 -3.37 -31.55
C LYS A 553 -0.19 -2.36 -32.33
N THR A 554 1.10 -2.24 -32.04
CA THR A 554 2.06 -1.43 -32.81
C THR A 554 3.31 -2.23 -33.09
N PRO A 555 3.88 -2.18 -34.35
CA PRO A 555 5.03 -3.03 -34.71
C PRO A 555 6.26 -2.83 -33.80
N ALA A 556 6.63 -1.58 -33.53
CA ALA A 556 7.82 -1.27 -32.72
C ALA A 556 7.72 -1.79 -31.27
N LEU A 557 6.57 -1.62 -30.60
CA LEU A 557 6.41 -2.13 -29.22
C LEU A 557 6.27 -3.65 -29.20
N LYS A 558 5.62 -4.24 -30.22
CA LYS A 558 5.57 -5.70 -30.40
C LYS A 558 6.97 -6.29 -30.46
N GLU A 559 7.80 -5.79 -31.39
CA GLU A 559 9.19 -6.22 -31.57
C GLU A 559 10.01 -6.04 -30.28
N PHE A 560 9.86 -4.89 -29.62
CA PHE A 560 10.50 -4.66 -28.32
C PHE A 560 10.11 -5.74 -27.30
N CYS A 561 8.82 -6.01 -27.12
CA CYS A 561 8.34 -6.94 -26.10
C CYS A 561 8.76 -8.40 -26.38
N GLU A 562 8.68 -8.83 -27.64
CA GLU A 562 9.17 -10.16 -28.06
C GLU A 562 10.67 -10.30 -27.82
N LYS A 563 11.46 -9.30 -28.23
CA LYS A 563 12.90 -9.26 -28.00
C LYS A 563 13.24 -9.19 -26.50
N TYR A 564 12.51 -8.40 -25.72
CA TYR A 564 12.71 -8.25 -24.27
C TYR A 564 12.56 -9.59 -23.54
N VAL A 565 11.54 -10.37 -23.89
CA VAL A 565 11.32 -11.73 -23.36
C VAL A 565 12.43 -12.68 -23.82
N HIS A 566 12.72 -12.72 -25.12
CA HIS A 566 13.68 -13.64 -25.70
C HIS A 566 15.12 -13.40 -25.21
N ASP A 567 15.62 -12.18 -25.32
CA ASP A 567 17.01 -11.82 -24.98
C ASP A 567 17.32 -12.04 -23.48
N ASN A 568 16.29 -11.97 -22.63
CA ASN A 568 16.44 -12.21 -21.20
C ASN A 568 15.99 -13.61 -20.76
N ASN A 569 15.68 -14.51 -21.70
CA ASN A 569 15.19 -15.86 -21.41
C ASN A 569 14.10 -15.88 -20.33
N MET A 570 13.08 -15.00 -20.49
CA MET A 570 12.03 -14.83 -19.48
C MET A 570 11.01 -15.97 -19.57
N TYR A 571 10.67 -16.54 -18.43
CA TYR A 571 9.53 -17.44 -18.30
C TYR A 571 8.27 -16.62 -18.05
N LEU A 572 7.29 -16.72 -18.90
CA LEU A 572 5.99 -16.06 -18.72
C LEU A 572 5.11 -16.88 -17.75
N SER A 573 4.07 -16.24 -17.20
CA SER A 573 3.14 -16.88 -16.25
C SER A 573 1.93 -17.47 -16.96
N PRO A 574 2.01 -18.72 -17.47
CA PRO A 574 0.92 -19.32 -18.25
C PRO A 574 -0.29 -19.75 -17.41
N VAL A 575 -0.14 -19.80 -16.11
CA VAL A 575 -1.21 -20.14 -15.13
C VAL A 575 -1.16 -19.18 -13.94
N PRO A 576 -2.29 -18.96 -13.25
CA PRO A 576 -2.33 -18.10 -12.07
C PRO A 576 -1.36 -18.58 -11.00
N TYR A 577 -0.82 -17.65 -10.21
CA TYR A 577 0.16 -17.95 -9.15
C TYR A 577 1.41 -18.69 -9.63
N THR A 578 1.85 -18.49 -10.88
CA THR A 578 3.17 -18.96 -11.32
C THR A 578 4.26 -18.34 -10.42
N PRO A 579 5.08 -19.16 -9.69
CA PRO A 579 6.06 -18.63 -8.76
C PRO A 579 7.24 -17.94 -9.45
N PRO A 580 7.90 -16.98 -8.80
CA PRO A 580 9.21 -16.48 -9.24
C PRO A 580 10.22 -17.61 -9.37
N ARG A 581 11.05 -17.58 -10.41
CA ARG A 581 11.95 -18.71 -10.75
C ARG A 581 13.37 -18.52 -10.24
N TYR A 582 14.00 -19.63 -9.88
CA TYR A 582 15.40 -19.68 -9.49
C TYR A 582 16.32 -19.52 -10.71
N ASN A 583 17.25 -18.55 -10.62
CA ASN A 583 18.26 -18.23 -11.64
C ASN A 583 17.71 -17.90 -13.05
N GLN A 584 16.41 -17.77 -13.22
CA GLN A 584 15.77 -17.38 -14.46
C GLN A 584 14.81 -16.23 -14.22
N TYR A 585 14.79 -15.25 -15.12
CA TYR A 585 13.73 -14.24 -15.07
C TYR A 585 12.36 -14.88 -15.32
N SER A 586 11.39 -14.52 -14.54
CA SER A 586 9.97 -14.84 -14.77
C SER A 586 9.14 -13.57 -14.70
N VAL A 587 8.11 -13.48 -15.52
CA VAL A 587 7.17 -12.36 -15.48
C VAL A 587 6.00 -12.78 -14.59
N THR A 588 5.92 -12.20 -13.38
CA THR A 588 4.76 -12.38 -12.49
C THR A 588 3.62 -11.46 -12.95
N LEU A 589 2.41 -12.02 -13.08
CA LEU A 589 1.20 -11.26 -13.44
C LEU A 589 0.02 -11.68 -12.52
N PRO A 590 -0.66 -10.72 -11.86
CA PRO A 590 -0.21 -9.34 -11.68
C PRO A 590 1.18 -9.27 -11.05
N GLY A 591 1.95 -8.20 -11.34
CA GLY A 591 3.20 -7.92 -10.62
C GLY A 591 2.94 -7.34 -9.24
N THR A 592 4.00 -6.90 -8.53
CA THR A 592 3.88 -6.31 -7.18
C THR A 592 3.17 -4.95 -7.15
N HIS A 593 2.94 -4.33 -8.31
CA HIS A 593 2.01 -3.21 -8.43
C HIS A 593 0.58 -3.65 -8.09
N GLY A 594 0.27 -4.92 -8.36
CA GLY A 594 -1.01 -5.55 -8.10
C GLY A 594 -2.08 -5.24 -9.14
N GLY A 595 -3.07 -6.11 -9.22
CA GLY A 595 -4.32 -5.83 -9.91
C GLY A 595 -5.07 -4.70 -9.22
N VAL A 596 -5.11 -4.71 -7.87
CA VAL A 596 -5.54 -3.60 -7.01
C VAL A 596 -4.44 -3.34 -5.98
N ASN A 597 -4.33 -2.11 -5.50
CA ASN A 597 -3.33 -1.72 -4.51
C ASN A 597 -3.99 -0.95 -3.34
N TYR A 598 -3.20 -0.28 -2.47
CA TYR A 598 -3.64 0.40 -1.24
C TYR A 598 -4.90 1.26 -1.37
N TYR A 599 -5.19 1.75 -2.55
CA TYR A 599 -6.33 2.63 -2.79
C TYR A 599 -7.68 1.89 -2.71
N GLY A 600 -7.77 0.58 -3.05
CA GLY A 600 -9.05 -0.15 -3.06
C GLY A 600 -10.10 0.48 -3.99
N GLY A 601 -11.38 0.27 -3.69
CA GLY A 601 -12.51 0.79 -4.47
C GLY A 601 -13.47 1.66 -3.67
N ALA A 602 -14.62 1.98 -4.27
CA ALA A 602 -15.72 2.73 -3.69
C ALA A 602 -17.05 2.01 -3.93
N PHE A 603 -18.01 2.19 -3.03
CA PHE A 603 -19.29 1.50 -3.07
C PHE A 603 -20.48 2.48 -3.16
N ASP A 604 -21.34 2.32 -4.18
CA ASP A 604 -22.64 3.00 -4.24
C ASP A 604 -23.73 2.09 -3.64
N PRO A 605 -24.26 2.41 -2.47
CA PRO A 605 -25.24 1.57 -1.79
C PRO A 605 -26.59 1.51 -2.50
N ARG A 606 -26.94 2.52 -3.32
CA ARG A 606 -28.21 2.58 -4.05
C ARG A 606 -28.18 1.72 -5.31
N LEU A 607 -26.99 1.63 -5.96
CA LEU A 607 -26.81 0.83 -7.17
C LEU A 607 -26.32 -0.59 -6.85
N GLY A 608 -25.81 -0.82 -5.64
CA GLY A 608 -25.16 -2.07 -5.26
C GLY A 608 -23.88 -2.30 -6.08
N LEU A 609 -23.19 -1.24 -6.51
CA LEU A 609 -21.99 -1.29 -7.34
C LEU A 609 -20.75 -0.95 -6.52
N TYR A 610 -19.78 -1.85 -6.54
CA TYR A 610 -18.41 -1.60 -6.08
C TYR A 610 -17.53 -1.27 -7.28
N VAL A 611 -16.94 -0.08 -7.31
CA VAL A 611 -16.14 0.43 -8.43
C VAL A 611 -14.69 0.50 -8.00
N VAL A 612 -13.77 -0.06 -8.80
CA VAL A 612 -12.35 -0.15 -8.45
C VAL A 612 -11.43 0.05 -9.64
N ASN A 613 -10.31 0.74 -9.42
CA ASN A 613 -9.19 0.84 -10.37
C ASN A 613 -8.41 -0.47 -10.40
N VAL A 614 -8.17 -1.01 -11.59
CA VAL A 614 -7.50 -2.30 -11.80
C VAL A 614 -6.39 -2.14 -12.82
N ASN A 615 -5.22 -2.73 -12.51
CA ASN A 615 -4.04 -2.71 -13.36
C ASN A 615 -3.72 -4.11 -13.91
N ASN A 616 -3.25 -4.16 -15.16
CA ASN A 616 -2.72 -5.35 -15.83
C ASN A 616 -1.23 -5.15 -16.10
N LEU A 617 -0.43 -5.10 -15.02
CA LEU A 617 1.02 -4.87 -15.09
C LEU A 617 1.80 -6.09 -14.63
N GLY A 618 2.67 -6.60 -15.51
CA GLY A 618 3.63 -7.64 -15.16
C GLY A 618 4.88 -7.07 -14.48
N GLN A 619 5.63 -7.97 -13.84
CA GLN A 619 6.92 -7.65 -13.23
C GLN A 619 7.93 -8.77 -13.46
N PRO A 620 9.12 -8.47 -14.03
CA PRO A 620 10.22 -9.42 -14.05
C PRO A 620 10.77 -9.69 -12.65
N MET A 621 10.91 -10.95 -12.29
CA MET A 621 11.52 -11.40 -11.04
C MET A 621 12.54 -12.50 -11.33
N ARG A 622 13.60 -12.57 -10.52
CA ARG A 622 14.60 -13.63 -10.56
C ARG A 622 15.10 -13.91 -9.17
N ILE A 623 14.85 -15.09 -8.65
CA ILE A 623 15.36 -15.50 -7.35
C ILE A 623 16.78 -16.05 -7.52
N VAL A 624 17.71 -15.54 -6.70
CA VAL A 624 19.09 -16.00 -6.65
C VAL A 624 19.47 -16.36 -5.23
N ARG A 625 20.42 -17.29 -5.09
CA ARG A 625 21.01 -17.61 -3.79
C ARG A 625 22.15 -16.65 -3.50
N ASN A 626 22.11 -16.03 -2.34
CA ASN A 626 23.15 -15.13 -1.86
C ASN A 626 24.35 -15.90 -1.30
N PRO A 627 25.55 -15.28 -1.14
CA PRO A 627 26.72 -15.94 -0.57
C PRO A 627 26.52 -16.44 0.87
N ASP A 628 25.64 -15.83 1.64
CA ASP A 628 25.27 -16.25 3.00
C ASP A 628 24.27 -17.42 3.05
N GLY A 629 23.87 -17.92 1.88
CA GLY A 629 22.91 -19.01 1.74
C GLY A 629 21.44 -18.57 1.68
N SER A 630 21.13 -17.30 1.99
CA SER A 630 19.79 -16.74 1.84
C SER A 630 19.39 -16.56 0.37
N TYR A 631 18.13 -16.21 0.12
CA TYR A 631 17.62 -15.94 -1.22
C TYR A 631 17.11 -14.51 -1.35
N SER A 632 17.27 -13.93 -2.54
CA SER A 632 16.76 -12.60 -2.86
C SER A 632 16.28 -12.51 -4.31
N ASN A 633 15.37 -11.56 -4.58
CA ASN A 633 15.02 -11.14 -5.93
C ASN A 633 16.11 -10.18 -6.44
N SER A 634 16.95 -10.63 -7.38
CA SER A 634 18.14 -9.89 -7.80
C SER A 634 18.41 -9.96 -9.30
N GLY A 635 19.11 -8.93 -9.78
CA GLY A 635 19.54 -8.75 -11.16
C GLY A 635 19.07 -7.44 -11.77
N PRO A 636 19.57 -7.06 -12.96
CA PRO A 636 19.27 -5.74 -13.58
C PRO A 636 17.79 -5.46 -13.81
N LEU A 637 16.98 -6.50 -13.99
CA LEU A 637 15.53 -6.38 -14.23
C LEU A 637 14.70 -6.70 -12.97
N ALA A 638 15.35 -7.04 -11.85
CA ALA A 638 14.67 -7.30 -10.59
C ALA A 638 14.29 -6.02 -9.84
N GLY A 639 13.65 -6.16 -8.69
CA GLY A 639 13.18 -5.02 -7.88
C GLY A 639 11.82 -4.51 -8.34
N TYR A 640 11.62 -3.19 -8.28
CA TYR A 640 10.37 -2.56 -8.71
C TYR A 640 10.32 -2.26 -10.21
N THR A 641 11.16 -2.92 -11.02
CA THR A 641 11.10 -2.83 -12.48
C THR A 641 9.77 -3.39 -12.97
N ARG A 642 9.16 -2.75 -13.96
CA ARG A 642 7.93 -3.22 -14.60
C ARG A 642 8.25 -3.94 -15.90
N PHE A 643 7.37 -4.82 -16.32
CA PHE A 643 7.43 -5.49 -17.61
C PHE A 643 6.96 -4.55 -18.73
N TRP A 644 7.79 -3.57 -19.06
CA TRP A 644 7.51 -2.50 -20.01
C TRP A 644 8.76 -1.93 -20.70
N ASP A 645 8.55 -1.16 -21.76
CA ASP A 645 9.58 -0.30 -22.30
C ASP A 645 9.92 0.82 -21.31
N VAL A 646 11.19 0.89 -20.91
CA VAL A 646 11.67 1.85 -19.89
C VAL A 646 11.67 3.30 -20.37
N LYS A 647 11.70 3.54 -21.69
CA LYS A 647 11.75 4.88 -22.26
C LYS A 647 10.40 5.58 -22.16
N ASP A 648 9.36 4.89 -22.62
CA ASP A 648 8.02 5.45 -22.79
C ASP A 648 7.02 4.85 -21.80
N HIS A 649 7.47 3.97 -20.90
CA HIS A 649 6.66 3.24 -19.92
C HIS A 649 5.46 2.52 -20.56
N LEU A 650 5.70 1.85 -21.69
CA LEU A 650 4.69 1.09 -22.41
C LEU A 650 4.73 -0.38 -22.01
N PRO A 651 3.73 -0.88 -21.28
CA PRO A 651 3.70 -2.27 -20.84
C PRO A 651 3.67 -3.28 -21.98
N CYS A 652 4.34 -4.42 -21.78
CA CYS A 652 4.30 -5.55 -22.69
C CYS A 652 3.13 -6.51 -22.43
N THR A 653 2.35 -6.26 -21.41
CA THR A 653 1.14 -7.02 -21.06
C THR A 653 -0.02 -6.73 -22.03
N PRO A 654 -1.05 -7.59 -22.09
CA PRO A 654 -2.23 -7.35 -22.90
C PRO A 654 -3.02 -6.09 -22.48
N LEU A 655 -3.75 -5.53 -23.42
CA LEU A 655 -4.64 -4.40 -23.16
C LEU A 655 -5.97 -4.86 -22.51
N PRO A 656 -6.60 -3.98 -21.71
CA PRO A 656 -6.14 -2.64 -21.30
C PRO A 656 -5.15 -2.71 -20.15
N TRP A 657 -4.14 -1.84 -20.11
CA TRP A 657 -3.14 -1.79 -19.05
C TRP A 657 -3.70 -1.25 -17.73
N GLY A 658 -4.69 -0.36 -17.80
CA GLY A 658 -5.48 0.14 -16.68
C GLY A 658 -6.95 0.16 -17.03
N GLN A 659 -7.80 -0.17 -16.08
CA GLN A 659 -9.24 -0.20 -16.24
C GLN A 659 -9.98 0.17 -14.96
N LEU A 660 -11.17 0.71 -15.12
CA LEU A 660 -12.13 0.90 -14.04
C LEU A 660 -13.15 -0.23 -14.14
N VAL A 661 -13.37 -0.96 -13.07
CA VAL A 661 -14.26 -2.14 -13.04
C VAL A 661 -15.35 -1.93 -12.02
N ALA A 662 -16.61 -2.16 -12.40
CA ALA A 662 -17.71 -2.19 -11.46
C ALA A 662 -18.24 -3.61 -11.27
N VAL A 663 -18.42 -4.00 -10.02
CA VAL A 663 -19.00 -5.28 -9.63
C VAL A 663 -20.32 -5.03 -8.91
N ASN A 664 -21.39 -5.70 -9.36
CA ASN A 664 -22.64 -5.72 -8.62
C ASN A 664 -22.49 -6.70 -7.43
N VAL A 665 -22.42 -6.16 -6.23
CA VAL A 665 -22.14 -6.93 -5.01
C VAL A 665 -23.29 -7.88 -4.60
N ASN A 666 -24.50 -7.64 -5.10
CA ASN A 666 -25.67 -8.50 -4.81
C ASN A 666 -25.65 -9.78 -5.64
N THR A 667 -25.03 -9.73 -6.83
CA THR A 667 -24.94 -10.87 -7.75
C THR A 667 -23.54 -11.46 -7.86
N GLY A 668 -22.51 -10.71 -7.49
CA GLY A 668 -21.11 -11.04 -7.72
C GLY A 668 -20.68 -10.93 -9.19
N LYS A 669 -21.47 -10.35 -10.07
CA LYS A 669 -21.14 -10.20 -11.49
C LYS A 669 -20.49 -8.87 -11.77
N ILE A 670 -19.56 -8.83 -12.72
CA ILE A 670 -19.06 -7.58 -13.29
C ILE A 670 -20.18 -6.91 -14.04
N ALA A 671 -20.51 -5.67 -13.66
CA ALA A 671 -21.54 -4.86 -14.31
C ALA A 671 -20.99 -4.19 -15.57
N TRP A 672 -19.78 -3.66 -15.48
CA TRP A 672 -19.07 -3.04 -16.62
C TRP A 672 -17.56 -2.97 -16.36
N ARG A 673 -16.81 -2.82 -17.46
CA ARG A 673 -15.39 -2.49 -17.49
C ARG A 673 -15.18 -1.30 -18.41
N SER A 674 -14.35 -0.34 -18.01
CA SER A 674 -13.98 0.81 -18.82
C SER A 674 -12.48 0.97 -18.83
N THR A 675 -11.90 1.22 -20.00
CA THR A 675 -10.48 1.56 -20.11
C THR A 675 -10.19 2.83 -19.32
N LEU A 676 -9.18 2.80 -18.45
CA LEU A 676 -8.77 3.93 -17.63
C LEU A 676 -7.38 4.39 -18.02
N GLY A 677 -7.28 5.55 -18.65
CA GLY A 677 -6.03 6.15 -19.11
C GLY A 677 -5.84 6.12 -20.62
N VAL A 678 -5.06 7.07 -21.11
CA VAL A 678 -4.78 7.29 -22.54
C VAL A 678 -3.26 7.39 -22.74
N THR A 679 -2.74 6.71 -23.76
CA THR A 679 -1.34 6.80 -24.17
C THR A 679 -1.20 7.77 -25.34
N ASP A 680 -0.98 9.05 -25.05
CA ASP A 680 -0.96 10.14 -26.04
C ASP A 680 0.11 9.98 -27.13
N ILE A 681 1.24 9.30 -26.82
CA ILE A 681 2.34 9.10 -27.76
C ILE A 681 2.06 8.03 -28.83
N LEU A 682 1.00 7.23 -28.65
CA LEU A 682 0.62 6.24 -29.66
C LEU A 682 -0.14 6.88 -30.83
N PRO A 683 -0.12 6.27 -32.02
CA PRO A 683 -0.85 6.76 -33.17
C PRO A 683 -2.35 6.96 -32.90
N LYS A 684 -2.94 7.96 -33.54
CA LYS A 684 -4.39 8.23 -33.45
C LYS A 684 -5.21 6.95 -33.68
N GLY A 685 -6.18 6.69 -32.81
CA GLY A 685 -7.00 5.47 -32.84
C GLY A 685 -6.40 4.28 -32.09
N LYS A 686 -5.15 4.35 -31.62
CA LYS A 686 -4.51 3.32 -30.78
C LYS A 686 -4.19 3.81 -29.35
N GLN A 687 -4.68 4.98 -28.99
CA GLN A 687 -4.35 5.66 -27.73
C GLN A 687 -5.18 5.17 -26.54
N ASN A 688 -6.33 4.57 -26.76
CA ASN A 688 -7.22 4.06 -25.70
C ASN A 688 -6.72 2.70 -25.18
N THR A 689 -5.61 2.73 -24.46
CA THR A 689 -4.89 1.54 -23.96
C THR A 689 -5.12 1.26 -22.49
N GLY A 690 -5.66 2.22 -21.75
CA GLY A 690 -5.46 2.26 -20.32
C GLY A 690 -4.03 2.68 -19.97
N ARG A 691 -3.82 3.12 -18.74
CA ARG A 691 -2.49 3.47 -18.22
C ARG A 691 -2.30 2.92 -16.81
N PRO A 692 -1.07 2.61 -16.44
CA PRO A 692 -0.75 2.28 -15.05
C PRO A 692 -1.24 3.37 -14.10
N GLY A 693 -1.82 2.98 -12.99
CA GLY A 693 -2.36 3.95 -12.05
C GLY A 693 -2.37 3.46 -10.60
N LEU A 694 -2.12 4.38 -9.68
CA LEU A 694 -2.34 4.26 -8.25
C LEU A 694 -3.30 5.36 -7.82
N GLY A 695 -4.33 5.04 -7.12
CA GLY A 695 -5.38 5.96 -6.71
C GLY A 695 -6.75 5.34 -6.89
N GLY A 696 -7.66 5.64 -5.99
CA GLY A 696 -8.99 5.07 -5.98
C GLY A 696 -10.06 6.05 -6.42
N PRO A 697 -11.25 5.54 -6.78
CA PRO A 697 -12.40 6.36 -7.06
C PRO A 697 -13.09 6.87 -5.79
N ILE A 698 -13.92 7.92 -5.96
CA ILE A 698 -15.03 8.26 -5.08
C ILE A 698 -16.33 8.24 -5.88
N LEU A 699 -17.43 7.94 -5.20
CA LEU A 699 -18.78 7.90 -5.78
C LEU A 699 -19.67 8.96 -5.16
N THR A 700 -20.64 9.44 -5.94
CA THR A 700 -21.62 10.43 -5.46
C THR A 700 -23.06 9.97 -5.65
N ALA A 701 -23.94 10.46 -4.81
CA ALA A 701 -25.39 10.21 -4.93
C ALA A 701 -25.99 10.72 -6.23
N SER A 702 -25.35 11.65 -6.92
CA SER A 702 -25.75 12.10 -8.25
C SER A 702 -25.43 11.10 -9.37
N GLY A 703 -24.66 10.00 -9.07
CA GLY A 703 -24.29 8.98 -10.03
C GLY A 703 -22.96 9.23 -10.75
N LEU A 704 -22.04 9.98 -10.13
CA LEU A 704 -20.71 10.23 -10.65
C LEU A 704 -19.66 9.40 -9.93
N THR A 705 -18.69 8.90 -10.70
CA THR A 705 -17.43 8.31 -10.22
C THR A 705 -16.30 9.24 -10.61
N PHE A 706 -15.60 9.86 -9.62
CA PHE A 706 -14.43 10.68 -9.85
C PHE A 706 -13.15 9.89 -9.57
N ILE A 707 -12.14 10.02 -10.46
CA ILE A 707 -10.86 9.35 -10.32
C ILE A 707 -9.74 10.09 -11.06
N GLY A 708 -8.55 10.18 -10.44
CA GLY A 708 -7.30 10.53 -11.11
C GLY A 708 -6.52 9.27 -11.48
N ALA A 709 -5.69 8.79 -10.57
CA ALA A 709 -4.96 7.53 -10.57
C ALA A 709 -3.84 7.38 -11.60
N THR A 710 -4.13 7.60 -12.89
CA THR A 710 -3.26 7.18 -13.98
C THR A 710 -2.12 8.16 -14.26
N ASP A 711 -0.98 7.62 -14.74
CA ASP A 711 0.23 8.39 -15.08
C ASP A 711 0.07 9.34 -16.28
N ASP A 712 -1.09 9.34 -16.95
CA ASP A 712 -1.43 10.25 -18.04
C ASP A 712 -1.86 11.66 -17.58
N ALA A 713 -1.76 11.94 -16.29
CA ALA A 713 -2.06 13.24 -15.68
C ALA A 713 -3.45 13.76 -16.04
N ARG A 714 -4.48 12.95 -15.84
CA ARG A 714 -5.89 13.33 -16.07
C ARG A 714 -6.74 13.08 -14.85
N PHE A 715 -7.67 13.99 -14.60
CA PHE A 715 -8.76 13.81 -13.66
C PHE A 715 -10.05 13.59 -14.42
N ARG A 716 -10.84 12.57 -14.06
CA ARG A 716 -11.98 12.09 -14.83
C ARG A 716 -13.21 11.94 -13.98
N ALA A 717 -14.37 12.08 -14.65
CA ALA A 717 -15.65 11.65 -14.12
C ALA A 717 -16.32 10.65 -15.07
N PHE A 718 -16.81 9.56 -14.49
CA PHE A 718 -17.59 8.53 -15.17
C PHE A 718 -19.02 8.55 -14.67
N ASP A 719 -19.95 8.18 -15.54
CA ASP A 719 -21.29 7.78 -15.12
C ASP A 719 -21.18 6.44 -14.38
N THR A 720 -21.53 6.42 -13.09
CA THR A 720 -21.35 5.25 -12.22
C THR A 720 -22.16 4.04 -12.69
N ARG A 721 -23.29 4.26 -13.35
CA ARG A 721 -24.22 3.21 -13.79
C ARG A 721 -23.69 2.46 -14.99
N THR A 722 -23.02 3.17 -15.89
CA THR A 722 -22.63 2.66 -17.22
C THR A 722 -21.11 2.51 -17.41
N GLY A 723 -20.30 3.14 -16.58
CA GLY A 723 -18.86 3.22 -16.75
C GLY A 723 -18.42 4.14 -17.89
N ARG A 724 -19.34 4.92 -18.50
CA ARG A 724 -18.98 5.85 -19.56
C ARG A 724 -18.25 7.06 -19.00
N GLU A 725 -17.05 7.38 -19.51
CA GLU A 725 -16.36 8.64 -19.23
C GLU A 725 -17.18 9.81 -19.79
N ILE A 726 -17.50 10.79 -18.96
CA ILE A 726 -18.34 11.93 -19.29
C ILE A 726 -17.68 13.28 -19.06
N TRP A 727 -16.54 13.30 -18.38
CA TRP A 727 -15.73 14.48 -18.21
C TRP A 727 -14.28 14.10 -17.94
N THR A 728 -13.36 14.89 -18.47
CA THR A 728 -11.93 14.76 -18.24
C THR A 728 -11.25 16.12 -18.30
N VAL A 729 -10.22 16.31 -17.49
CA VAL A 729 -9.35 17.48 -17.50
C VAL A 729 -7.90 17.07 -17.30
N ARG A 730 -6.96 17.76 -17.95
CA ARG A 730 -5.53 17.57 -17.69
C ARG A 730 -5.16 18.23 -16.36
N LEU A 731 -4.35 17.51 -15.60
CA LEU A 731 -3.70 17.98 -14.38
C LEU A 731 -2.26 18.40 -14.69
N PRO A 732 -1.64 19.21 -13.82
CA PRO A 732 -0.21 19.55 -13.95
C PRO A 732 0.70 18.32 -13.78
N ALA A 733 0.24 17.30 -13.05
CA ALA A 733 0.92 16.04 -12.86
C ALA A 733 -0.07 14.91 -12.58
N ALA A 734 0.37 13.67 -12.59
CA ALA A 734 -0.47 12.53 -12.21
C ALA A 734 -0.97 12.66 -10.76
N ALA A 735 -2.18 12.19 -10.51
CA ALA A 735 -2.81 12.22 -9.20
C ALA A 735 -2.96 10.78 -8.67
N GLU A 736 -1.91 10.27 -8.04
CA GLU A 736 -1.90 8.94 -7.38
C GLU A 736 -2.62 8.96 -6.02
N ALA A 737 -3.44 9.98 -5.80
CA ALA A 737 -4.25 10.22 -4.61
C ALA A 737 -5.72 9.82 -4.85
N ILE A 738 -6.47 9.76 -3.76
CA ILE A 738 -7.92 9.56 -3.80
C ILE A 738 -8.59 10.93 -3.72
N PRO A 739 -9.54 11.26 -4.62
CA PRO A 739 -10.27 12.53 -4.56
C PRO A 739 -11.11 12.67 -3.29
N VAL A 740 -11.55 13.88 -3.00
CA VAL A 740 -12.57 14.18 -2.00
C VAL A 740 -13.65 15.07 -2.62
N THR A 741 -14.90 14.95 -2.13
CA THR A 741 -15.97 15.88 -2.49
C THR A 741 -16.68 16.35 -1.23
N TYR A 742 -16.91 17.66 -1.15
CA TYR A 742 -17.41 18.33 0.03
C TYR A 742 -18.26 19.56 -0.36
N SER A 743 -18.95 20.16 0.61
CA SER A 743 -19.62 21.46 0.44
C SER A 743 -19.02 22.51 1.38
N ASP A 744 -19.01 23.75 0.91
CA ASP A 744 -18.70 24.89 1.80
C ASP A 744 -19.91 25.28 2.69
N ALA A 745 -19.72 26.32 3.51
CA ALA A 745 -20.76 26.83 4.39
C ALA A 745 -22.02 27.36 3.66
N HIS A 746 -21.91 27.62 2.36
CA HIS A 746 -23.02 28.09 1.51
C HIS A 746 -23.68 26.95 0.72
N GLY A 747 -23.25 25.69 0.95
CA GLY A 747 -23.78 24.51 0.25
C GLY A 747 -23.25 24.34 -1.17
N LYS A 748 -22.23 25.09 -1.58
CA LYS A 748 -21.56 24.91 -2.87
C LYS A 748 -20.67 23.65 -2.82
N GLN A 749 -20.91 22.74 -3.76
CA GLN A 749 -20.14 21.48 -3.85
C GLN A 749 -18.83 21.68 -4.59
N TYR A 750 -17.78 21.09 -4.03
CA TYR A 750 -16.44 20.99 -4.62
C TYR A 750 -16.06 19.53 -4.80
N VAL A 751 -15.16 19.28 -5.74
CA VAL A 751 -14.39 18.05 -5.84
C VAL A 751 -12.91 18.41 -5.93
N ALA A 752 -12.08 17.84 -5.06
CA ALA A 752 -10.65 18.17 -4.97
C ALA A 752 -9.78 16.93 -5.09
N ILE A 753 -8.54 17.13 -5.58
CA ILE A 753 -7.55 16.08 -5.76
C ILE A 753 -6.14 16.62 -5.56
N VAL A 754 -5.25 15.80 -5.01
CA VAL A 754 -3.82 16.06 -4.91
C VAL A 754 -3.13 15.52 -6.15
N ALA A 755 -2.36 16.36 -6.84
CA ALA A 755 -1.68 16.04 -8.09
C ALA A 755 -0.20 16.40 -7.97
N THR A 756 0.65 15.40 -7.76
CA THR A 756 2.10 15.61 -7.55
C THR A 756 2.97 14.89 -8.56
N GLY A 757 2.45 13.85 -9.22
CA GLY A 757 3.24 12.99 -10.09
C GLY A 757 4.30 12.19 -9.34
N GLY A 758 5.25 11.64 -10.06
CA GLY A 758 6.26 10.75 -9.49
C GLY A 758 5.63 9.41 -9.07
N GLY A 759 5.82 9.04 -7.81
CA GLY A 759 5.21 7.87 -7.21
C GLY A 759 5.67 6.53 -7.77
N LEU A 760 4.87 5.48 -7.52
CA LEU A 760 5.21 4.10 -7.85
C LEU A 760 5.17 3.82 -9.35
N VAL A 761 4.33 4.50 -10.09
CA VAL A 761 4.24 4.35 -11.55
C VAL A 761 5.28 5.19 -12.29
N GLY A 762 6.00 6.07 -11.60
CA GLY A 762 7.06 6.90 -12.18
C GLY A 762 6.53 7.90 -13.18
N ALA A 763 5.38 8.51 -12.89
CA ALA A 763 4.75 9.53 -13.75
C ALA A 763 5.72 10.69 -14.03
N PRO A 764 5.91 11.09 -15.30
CA PRO A 764 7.01 11.98 -15.68
C PRO A 764 6.76 13.46 -15.34
N LEU A 765 5.50 13.86 -15.17
CA LEU A 765 5.14 15.24 -14.82
C LEU A 765 5.10 15.40 -13.30
N LEU A 766 5.72 16.45 -12.78
CA LEU A 766 5.82 16.72 -11.36
C LEU A 766 5.12 18.04 -10.99
N SER A 767 4.45 18.04 -9.84
CA SER A 767 3.76 19.19 -9.27
C SER A 767 3.70 19.07 -7.75
N ASP A 768 3.06 20.06 -7.12
CA ASP A 768 2.82 20.12 -5.67
C ASP A 768 1.38 20.57 -5.36
N SER A 769 0.46 20.32 -6.29
CA SER A 769 -0.84 20.98 -6.30
C SER A 769 -1.92 20.17 -5.59
N VAL A 770 -2.67 20.86 -4.72
CA VAL A 770 -4.04 20.47 -4.33
C VAL A 770 -5.00 21.31 -5.17
N ILE A 771 -5.87 20.69 -5.95
CA ILE A 771 -6.72 21.38 -6.92
C ILE A 771 -8.18 21.07 -6.59
N ALA A 772 -8.99 22.11 -6.39
CA ALA A 772 -10.43 21.99 -6.22
C ALA A 772 -11.18 22.52 -7.46
N TYR A 773 -12.21 21.79 -7.82
CA TYR A 773 -13.11 22.11 -8.91
C TYR A 773 -14.51 22.35 -8.36
N ALA A 774 -15.25 23.31 -8.94
CA ALA A 774 -16.64 23.58 -8.63
C ALA A 774 -17.40 24.05 -9.88
N LEU A 775 -18.72 24.05 -9.79
CA LEU A 775 -19.55 24.69 -10.81
C LEU A 775 -19.34 26.22 -10.76
N PRO A 776 -19.31 26.90 -11.91
CA PRO A 776 -19.30 28.37 -11.91
C PRO A 776 -20.56 28.91 -11.18
N GLN A 777 -20.43 30.12 -10.66
CA GLN A 777 -21.56 30.86 -10.05
C GLN A 777 -22.58 31.24 -11.12
#